data_f0679e01feddf78173e1cb9652bee0a7
#
_entry.id   f0679e01feddf78173e1cb9652bee0a7
#
_cell.length_a   1.000
_cell.length_b   1.000
_cell.length_c   1.000
_cell.angle_alpha   90.00
_cell.angle_beta   90.00
_cell.angle_gamma   90.00
#
_symmetry.space_group_name_H-M   'P 1'
#
loop_
_entity.id
_entity.type
_entity.pdbx_description
1 polymer ?
#
loop_
_entity_poly.entity_id
_entity_poly.type
_entity_poly.pdbx_seq_one_letter_code
_entity_poly.pdbx_strand_id
1 'polypeptide(L)'
;MNLSSTAAVTLLGTLLSLPVTAAAQNTSDREDSAQQSIDEIVVSGRHLSSQTASIVVEQEFVVDVAEALRRLPGANRNQNGRLSGIAQYRGMFGDRVSVSIDGLGIVGGGPNSMDPPLSYASPMITRQLTLERGIPGVGTAPESIGGHVDAEMARGDFSSSDRFEFGGMAGARYADNGDTTSLAGRLTAANRSHRFSLVGQTDRADDQDTPAGRIVPSELSRDRLDASYAYRDDRNEFQVFAGTLDTEDTGTPALAMDIRYIESKLYGASFGRQVSPDLAVRARVGYNDVDHVMDNFSLRPSPDSPMQYRQNRAGGDGFVFALESDYRMGDFELTAGVDGRLASHDSLITNPNNAMFFIRNFNGVERDVVSVFSAVSHDSGDAGWEVGVRYVDVSTNAGEVSFGGLMDMMGMNAGQLAEAFNAADRSLSFGNVEAVFKYARQLSRDLAVTVDVGTKTRAPSYQELYLWLPLQATGGLADGRNYIGNLDLSAERSNEIALGIDWTGDRFSISPQAYFREVRDYIQGVPATVMPANMLATMMSGNGALQFDNVDAEIYGLDVGWRYSLTERFGLEGSASYTRGRRTDVADNLYRLPPLNAGIALSFVDTAWSLRGELVAYDSQDRASAYNGEQATPGYAVVNAGLSWNASRSVRIDLEASNLFDRGYQDHLAGVNRVSNTDVPTGERLWGAGRTLTVGAVVTF
;
A
#
# COMPACT_ATOMS: atom_id res chain seq x y z
N MET A 1 -3.96 -28.63 6.00
CA MET A 1 -4.83 -29.63 5.33
C MET A 1 -4.81 -29.29 3.86
N ASN A 2 -3.94 -29.97 3.10
CA ASN A 2 -3.76 -29.68 1.68
C ASN A 2 -5.03 -30.04 0.91
N LEU A 3 -5.77 -29.04 0.45
CA LEU A 3 -6.79 -29.23 -0.58
C LEU A 3 -6.06 -29.37 -1.91
N SER A 4 -6.08 -30.57 -2.48
CA SER A 4 -5.50 -30.85 -3.78
C SER A 4 -6.22 -30.05 -4.88
N SER A 5 -5.53 -29.72 -5.96
CA SER A 5 -6.04 -28.99 -7.15
C SER A 5 -7.39 -29.52 -7.67
N THR A 6 -7.67 -30.80 -7.46
CA THR A 6 -8.94 -31.46 -7.82
C THR A 6 -10.14 -30.90 -6.99
N ALA A 7 -9.93 -30.38 -5.78
CA ALA A 7 -10.99 -29.85 -4.94
C ALA A 7 -11.47 -28.46 -5.42
N ALA A 8 -10.60 -27.65 -5.99
CA ALA A 8 -10.95 -26.32 -6.50
C ALA A 8 -11.86 -26.41 -7.74
N VAL A 9 -11.58 -27.35 -8.65
CA VAL A 9 -12.42 -27.59 -9.83
C VAL A 9 -13.79 -28.16 -9.44
N THR A 10 -13.84 -29.00 -8.39
CA THR A 10 -15.10 -29.57 -7.88
C THR A 10 -15.93 -28.51 -7.15
N LEU A 11 -15.31 -27.54 -6.46
CA LEU A 11 -16.02 -26.42 -5.83
C LEU A 11 -16.65 -25.48 -6.86
N LEU A 12 -15.96 -25.18 -7.97
CA LEU A 12 -16.51 -24.40 -9.07
C LEU A 12 -17.75 -25.08 -9.67
N GLY A 13 -17.70 -26.39 -9.86
CA GLY A 13 -18.83 -27.19 -10.34
C GLY A 13 -20.01 -27.23 -9.37
N THR A 14 -19.74 -27.17 -8.08
CA THR A 14 -20.78 -27.23 -7.03
C THR A 14 -21.46 -25.87 -6.80
N LEU A 15 -20.73 -24.77 -6.98
CA LEU A 15 -21.30 -23.42 -6.94
C LEU A 15 -22.28 -23.14 -8.10
N LEU A 16 -22.02 -23.75 -9.27
CA LEU A 16 -22.90 -23.66 -10.44
C LEU A 16 -24.16 -24.54 -10.33
N SER A 17 -24.23 -25.50 -9.39
CA SER A 17 -25.33 -26.46 -9.24
C SER A 17 -26.31 -26.15 -8.09
N LEU A 18 -26.14 -25.04 -7.36
CA LEU A 18 -27.10 -24.62 -6.33
C LEU A 18 -28.36 -24.06 -7.02
N PRO A 19 -29.57 -24.58 -6.75
CA PRO A 19 -30.79 -24.02 -7.26
C PRO A 19 -31.06 -22.66 -6.61
N VAL A 20 -30.78 -21.57 -7.31
CA VAL A 20 -31.18 -20.23 -6.92
C VAL A 20 -32.68 -20.11 -7.15
N THR A 21 -33.47 -20.27 -6.12
CA THR A 21 -34.89 -19.87 -6.15
C THR A 21 -34.95 -18.34 -6.11
N ALA A 22 -34.85 -17.72 -7.27
CA ALA A 22 -35.06 -16.30 -7.42
C ALA A 22 -36.54 -15.98 -7.22
N ALA A 23 -36.86 -15.31 -6.11
CA ALA A 23 -38.13 -14.61 -5.99
C ALA A 23 -38.07 -13.43 -6.95
N ALA A 24 -38.84 -13.50 -8.05
CA ALA A 24 -38.98 -12.42 -9.01
C ALA A 24 -39.66 -11.22 -8.33
N GLN A 25 -38.92 -10.17 -8.05
CA GLN A 25 -39.45 -8.88 -7.66
C GLN A 25 -39.27 -7.87 -8.82
N ASN A 26 -40.35 -7.15 -9.08
CA ASN A 26 -40.44 -6.08 -10.08
C ASN A 26 -39.33 -5.02 -9.85
N THR A 27 -38.49 -4.83 -10.86
CA THR A 27 -37.44 -3.83 -10.88
C THR A 27 -37.70 -2.85 -12.01
N SER A 28 -38.50 -1.81 -11.76
CA SER A 28 -38.72 -0.70 -12.71
C SER A 28 -37.80 0.52 -12.46
N ASP A 29 -36.97 0.54 -11.43
CA ASP A 29 -36.16 1.71 -11.05
C ASP A 29 -34.65 1.46 -10.93
N ARG A 30 -34.11 0.41 -11.58
CA ARG A 30 -32.68 0.08 -11.58
C ARG A 30 -31.98 0.23 -12.93
N GLU A 31 -32.50 1.02 -13.86
CA GLU A 31 -31.86 1.15 -15.18
C GLU A 31 -30.61 2.03 -15.22
N ASP A 32 -30.32 2.84 -14.17
CA ASP A 32 -29.19 3.77 -14.20
C ASP A 32 -27.90 3.28 -13.49
N SER A 33 -27.88 2.10 -12.86
CA SER A 33 -26.69 1.63 -12.13
C SER A 33 -25.98 0.40 -12.71
N ALA A 34 -26.41 -0.11 -13.86
CA ALA A 34 -25.88 -1.33 -14.47
C ALA A 34 -24.96 -1.08 -15.66
N GLN A 35 -24.47 0.13 -15.86
CA GLN A 35 -23.35 0.39 -16.76
C GLN A 35 -22.05 0.10 -16.01
N GLN A 36 -21.75 -1.17 -15.83
CA GLN A 36 -20.45 -1.62 -15.32
C GLN A 36 -19.37 -1.15 -16.29
N SER A 37 -18.72 -0.03 -15.94
CA SER A 37 -17.49 0.37 -16.60
C SER A 37 -16.42 -0.66 -16.27
N ILE A 38 -15.78 -1.20 -17.29
CA ILE A 38 -14.52 -1.94 -17.16
C ILE A 38 -13.51 -0.97 -16.57
N ASP A 39 -12.79 -1.43 -15.54
CA ASP A 39 -11.52 -0.86 -15.03
C ASP A 39 -11.34 0.64 -15.33
N GLU A 40 -12.20 1.47 -14.79
CA GLU A 40 -12.14 2.89 -15.07
C GLU A 40 -11.14 3.56 -14.14
N ILE A 41 -10.01 4.06 -14.68
CA ILE A 41 -9.19 5.03 -13.96
C ILE A 41 -10.00 6.33 -13.92
N VAL A 42 -10.69 6.56 -12.83
CA VAL A 42 -11.47 7.79 -12.66
C VAL A 42 -10.55 8.87 -12.09
N VAL A 43 -10.25 9.88 -12.90
CA VAL A 43 -9.67 11.13 -12.41
C VAL A 43 -10.83 12.11 -12.25
N SER A 44 -11.28 12.32 -11.01
CA SER A 44 -12.34 13.29 -10.73
C SER A 44 -11.74 14.65 -10.38
N GLY A 45 -12.16 15.68 -11.10
CA GLY A 45 -11.65 17.05 -10.97
C GLY A 45 -12.74 18.11 -10.75
N ARG A 46 -13.83 17.80 -10.03
CA ARG A 46 -14.94 18.78 -9.87
C ARG A 46 -14.95 19.53 -8.54
N HIS A 47 -14.11 19.20 -7.60
CA HIS A 47 -13.91 19.99 -6.39
C HIS A 47 -12.44 20.32 -6.25
N LEU A 48 -12.16 21.57 -5.99
CA LEU A 48 -10.86 22.19 -5.89
C LEU A 48 -9.94 21.58 -4.81
N SER A 49 -10.51 20.85 -3.88
CA SER A 49 -9.78 20.34 -2.71
C SER A 49 -9.10 18.99 -2.92
N SER A 50 -9.51 18.16 -3.87
CA SER A 50 -8.85 16.86 -4.06
C SER A 50 -8.93 16.35 -5.50
N GLN A 51 -7.82 16.43 -6.23
CA GLN A 51 -7.65 15.61 -7.42
C GLN A 51 -7.38 14.17 -6.99
N THR A 52 -8.30 13.26 -7.24
CA THR A 52 -8.14 11.85 -6.94
C THR A 52 -8.04 11.02 -8.21
N ALA A 53 -7.22 9.98 -8.16
CA ALA A 53 -7.24 8.90 -9.13
C ALA A 53 -7.63 7.61 -8.41
N SER A 54 -8.54 6.84 -8.96
CA SER A 54 -9.03 5.63 -8.31
C SER A 54 -9.15 4.46 -9.28
N ILE A 55 -9.13 3.25 -8.73
CA ILE A 55 -9.28 1.99 -9.46
C ILE A 55 -10.16 1.03 -8.65
N VAL A 56 -11.05 0.31 -9.34
CA VAL A 56 -11.94 -0.70 -8.74
C VAL A 56 -11.15 -2.00 -8.57
N VAL A 57 -10.73 -2.31 -7.35
CA VAL A 57 -9.82 -3.42 -7.05
C VAL A 57 -10.49 -4.80 -7.14
N GLU A 58 -11.75 -4.93 -6.77
CA GLU A 58 -12.48 -6.22 -6.83
C GLU A 58 -12.58 -6.79 -8.25
N GLN A 59 -12.27 -5.99 -9.27
CA GLN A 59 -12.21 -6.42 -10.67
C GLN A 59 -10.79 -6.72 -11.15
N GLU A 60 -9.76 -6.35 -10.40
CA GLU A 60 -8.36 -6.62 -10.73
C GLU A 60 -7.97 -8.07 -10.40
N PHE A 61 -7.14 -8.67 -11.26
CA PHE A 61 -6.61 -10.02 -11.07
C PHE A 61 -5.26 -9.98 -10.36
N VAL A 62 -5.23 -9.39 -9.19
CA VAL A 62 -4.03 -9.24 -8.37
C VAL A 62 -4.17 -10.04 -7.08
N VAL A 63 -3.04 -10.41 -6.50
CA VAL A 63 -2.96 -11.07 -5.19
C VAL A 63 -2.67 -10.04 -4.09
N ASP A 64 -1.85 -9.04 -4.41
CA ASP A 64 -1.51 -7.91 -3.54
C ASP A 64 -2.21 -6.64 -4.06
N VAL A 65 -3.00 -5.98 -3.21
CA VAL A 65 -3.72 -4.74 -3.56
C VAL A 65 -2.76 -3.64 -4.03
N ALA A 66 -1.54 -3.60 -3.52
CA ALA A 66 -0.53 -2.63 -3.94
C ALA A 66 -0.16 -2.74 -5.44
N GLU A 67 -0.39 -3.90 -6.08
CA GLU A 67 -0.20 -4.04 -7.54
C GLU A 67 -1.07 -3.08 -8.35
N ALA A 68 -2.30 -2.86 -7.91
CA ALA A 68 -3.25 -1.99 -8.59
C ALA A 68 -2.77 -0.53 -8.66
N LEU A 69 -1.89 -0.09 -7.75
CA LEU A 69 -1.30 1.25 -7.80
C LEU A 69 -0.57 1.55 -9.12
N ARG A 70 0.02 0.53 -9.76
CA ARG A 70 0.79 0.70 -11.01
C ARG A 70 -0.05 1.23 -12.17
N ARG A 71 -1.36 1.15 -12.08
CA ARG A 71 -2.29 1.69 -13.08
C ARG A 71 -2.64 3.16 -12.83
N LEU A 72 -2.39 3.68 -11.62
CA LEU A 72 -2.65 5.07 -11.27
C LEU A 72 -1.47 5.97 -11.66
N PRO A 73 -1.72 7.16 -12.27
CA PRO A 73 -0.67 8.07 -12.67
C PRO A 73 0.26 8.48 -11.52
N GLY A 74 1.58 8.31 -11.69
CA GLY A 74 2.60 8.65 -10.69
C GLY A 74 2.78 7.60 -9.60
N ALA A 75 1.89 6.61 -9.48
CA ALA A 75 1.96 5.58 -8.46
C ALA A 75 2.68 4.32 -8.94
N ASN A 76 3.27 3.61 -8.01
CA ASN A 76 3.97 2.34 -8.18
C ASN A 76 3.95 1.55 -6.86
N ARG A 77 4.63 0.40 -6.84
CA ARG A 77 4.90 -0.37 -5.63
C ARG A 77 6.34 -0.86 -5.61
N ASN A 78 6.95 -0.92 -4.44
CA ASN A 78 8.17 -1.68 -4.21
C ASN A 78 7.79 -3.10 -3.80
N GLN A 79 8.37 -4.12 -4.42
CA GLN A 79 7.99 -5.52 -4.19
C GLN A 79 9.14 -6.31 -3.55
N ASN A 80 8.92 -6.82 -2.34
CA ASN A 80 9.89 -7.64 -1.60
C ASN A 80 9.44 -9.11 -1.46
N GLY A 81 8.22 -9.44 -1.87
CA GLY A 81 7.56 -10.74 -1.87
C GLY A 81 6.15 -10.61 -2.43
N ARG A 82 5.37 -11.69 -2.46
CA ARG A 82 4.02 -11.69 -3.08
C ARG A 82 3.01 -10.80 -2.36
N LEU A 83 3.15 -10.59 -1.03
CA LEU A 83 2.30 -9.71 -0.22
C LEU A 83 3.03 -8.48 0.35
N SER A 84 4.29 -8.31 0.04
CA SER A 84 5.11 -7.24 0.60
C SER A 84 5.24 -6.07 -0.39
N GLY A 85 4.12 -5.66 -0.97
CA GLY A 85 4.01 -4.51 -1.86
C GLY A 85 3.90 -3.20 -1.08
N ILE A 86 4.96 -2.39 -1.08
CA ILE A 86 5.02 -1.10 -0.40
C ILE A 86 4.56 -0.01 -1.36
N ALA A 87 3.53 0.75 -0.97
CA ALA A 87 3.00 1.85 -1.76
C ALA A 87 4.08 2.89 -2.09
N GLN A 88 4.09 3.34 -3.35
CA GLN A 88 4.99 4.39 -3.83
C GLN A 88 4.22 5.41 -4.66
N TYR A 89 4.49 6.70 -4.44
CA TYR A 89 3.96 7.78 -5.25
C TYR A 89 5.06 8.82 -5.53
N ARG A 90 5.27 9.16 -6.81
CA ARG A 90 6.28 10.15 -7.25
C ARG A 90 7.67 9.89 -6.66
N GLY A 91 8.09 8.62 -6.58
CA GLY A 91 9.39 8.19 -6.06
C GLY A 91 9.50 8.14 -4.54
N MET A 92 8.53 8.62 -3.78
CA MET A 92 8.46 8.43 -2.33
C MET A 92 7.71 7.15 -1.97
N PHE A 93 8.16 6.41 -0.96
CA PHE A 93 7.60 5.13 -0.54
C PHE A 93 7.76 4.89 0.98
N GLY A 94 7.15 3.81 1.46
CA GLY A 94 7.17 3.43 2.86
C GLY A 94 6.46 4.47 3.75
N ASP A 95 7.03 4.81 4.88
CA ASP A 95 6.45 5.75 5.85
C ASP A 95 6.28 7.19 5.32
N ARG A 96 6.75 7.48 4.10
CA ARG A 96 6.52 8.76 3.42
C ARG A 96 5.19 8.82 2.68
N VAL A 97 4.60 7.68 2.34
CA VAL A 97 3.27 7.58 1.72
C VAL A 97 2.29 7.11 2.78
N SER A 98 1.38 7.98 3.16
CA SER A 98 0.32 7.61 4.10
C SER A 98 -0.64 6.62 3.44
N VAL A 99 -0.97 5.54 4.15
CA VAL A 99 -1.92 4.51 3.67
C VAL A 99 -2.98 4.28 4.73
N SER A 100 -4.24 4.25 4.31
CA SER A 100 -5.38 3.90 5.16
C SER A 100 -6.24 2.80 4.53
N ILE A 101 -7.02 2.12 5.38
CA ILE A 101 -8.09 1.20 4.98
C ILE A 101 -9.37 1.73 5.63
N ASP A 102 -10.39 2.04 4.82
CA ASP A 102 -11.62 2.74 5.25
C ASP A 102 -11.31 4.04 6.05
N GLY A 103 -10.28 4.77 5.65
CA GLY A 103 -9.81 6.00 6.31
C GLY A 103 -9.12 5.79 7.66
N LEU A 104 -8.73 4.57 8.02
CA LEU A 104 -8.01 4.22 9.24
C LEU A 104 -6.58 3.76 8.90
N GLY A 105 -5.57 4.39 9.50
CA GLY A 105 -4.18 3.96 9.38
C GLY A 105 -3.95 2.58 10.02
N ILE A 106 -3.08 1.78 9.44
CA ILE A 106 -2.72 0.44 9.94
C ILE A 106 -1.27 0.45 10.42
N VAL A 107 -1.03 -0.16 11.57
CA VAL A 107 0.31 -0.40 12.14
C VAL A 107 0.72 -1.83 11.81
N GLY A 108 1.83 -2.00 11.09
CA GLY A 108 2.39 -3.32 10.78
C GLY A 108 3.16 -3.92 11.96
N GLY A 109 3.26 -5.24 12.01
CA GLY A 109 3.97 -5.96 13.09
C GLY A 109 5.48 -6.08 12.87
N GLY A 110 5.94 -6.13 11.63
CA GLY A 110 7.33 -6.46 11.31
C GLY A 110 8.22 -5.27 10.94
N PRO A 111 9.51 -5.23 11.40
CA PRO A 111 10.40 -4.11 11.15
C PRO A 111 10.93 -4.03 9.69
N ASN A 112 10.64 -5.02 8.84
CA ASN A 112 11.06 -5.06 7.44
C ASN A 112 9.92 -4.82 6.44
N SER A 113 8.78 -4.28 6.89
CA SER A 113 7.58 -4.10 6.07
C SER A 113 7.25 -5.36 5.26
N MET A 114 7.26 -6.52 5.92
CA MET A 114 6.76 -7.77 5.35
C MET A 114 5.24 -7.73 5.22
N ASP A 115 4.60 -6.95 6.08
CA ASP A 115 3.19 -6.66 6.18
C ASP A 115 2.89 -5.16 6.02
N PRO A 116 3.21 -4.57 4.84
CA PRO A 116 2.91 -3.16 4.59
C PRO A 116 1.39 -2.93 4.63
N PRO A 117 0.92 -1.69 4.92
CA PRO A 117 -0.51 -1.45 5.19
C PRO A 117 -1.48 -1.98 4.14
N LEU A 118 -1.15 -1.97 2.84
CA LEU A 118 -2.04 -2.51 1.80
C LEU A 118 -2.12 -4.05 1.81
N SER A 119 -1.20 -4.78 2.45
CA SER A 119 -1.31 -6.23 2.59
C SER A 119 -2.48 -6.66 3.48
N TYR A 120 -2.97 -5.74 4.31
CA TYR A 120 -4.17 -5.90 5.13
C TYR A 120 -5.47 -5.75 4.35
N ALA A 121 -5.43 -5.33 3.09
CA ALA A 121 -6.57 -5.33 2.19
C ALA A 121 -6.53 -6.54 1.25
N SER A 122 -7.64 -7.28 1.12
CA SER A 122 -7.73 -8.45 0.24
C SER A 122 -8.46 -8.09 -1.05
N PRO A 123 -7.91 -8.37 -2.25
CA PRO A 123 -8.36 -7.76 -3.51
C PRO A 123 -9.83 -7.97 -3.86
N MET A 124 -10.36 -9.21 -3.74
CA MET A 124 -11.74 -9.50 -4.15
C MET A 124 -12.80 -8.90 -3.22
N ILE A 125 -12.41 -8.38 -2.06
CA ILE A 125 -13.26 -7.72 -1.07
C ILE A 125 -12.80 -6.28 -0.77
N THR A 126 -11.93 -5.74 -1.60
CA THR A 126 -11.57 -4.31 -1.62
C THR A 126 -12.27 -3.67 -2.81
N ARG A 127 -13.20 -2.74 -2.54
CA ARG A 127 -13.99 -2.07 -3.57
C ARG A 127 -13.09 -1.21 -4.47
N GLN A 128 -12.35 -0.32 -3.85
CA GLN A 128 -11.64 0.74 -4.55
C GLN A 128 -10.34 1.08 -3.85
N LEU A 129 -9.34 1.44 -4.62
CA LEU A 129 -8.13 2.08 -4.18
C LEU A 129 -8.11 3.50 -4.71
N THR A 130 -7.94 4.47 -3.84
CA THR A 130 -7.94 5.90 -4.17
C THR A 130 -6.59 6.52 -3.82
N LEU A 131 -5.99 7.22 -4.77
CA LEU A 131 -4.78 8.02 -4.62
C LEU A 131 -5.14 9.50 -4.66
N GLU A 132 -4.79 10.28 -3.65
CA GLU A 132 -4.83 11.74 -3.72
C GLU A 132 -3.65 12.24 -4.53
N ARG A 133 -3.93 12.85 -5.69
CA ARG A 133 -2.92 13.39 -6.60
C ARG A 133 -2.47 14.79 -6.12
N GLY A 134 -1.23 15.15 -6.45
CA GLY A 134 -0.66 16.42 -6.03
C GLY A 134 -0.19 16.38 -4.58
N ILE A 135 -0.37 17.46 -3.87
CA ILE A 135 -0.01 17.62 -2.46
C ILE A 135 -1.26 17.28 -1.64
N PRO A 136 -1.23 16.28 -0.75
CA PRO A 136 -2.38 15.99 0.11
C PRO A 136 -2.79 17.20 0.94
N GLY A 137 -4.10 17.41 1.03
CA GLY A 137 -4.67 18.47 1.88
C GLY A 137 -4.24 18.33 3.34
N VAL A 138 -4.30 19.41 4.12
CA VAL A 138 -3.95 19.34 5.55
C VAL A 138 -4.91 18.48 6.35
N GLY A 139 -6.15 18.27 5.89
CA GLY A 139 -7.14 17.39 6.51
C GLY A 139 -6.97 15.89 6.17
N THR A 140 -6.13 15.52 5.20
CA THR A 140 -6.05 14.14 4.71
C THR A 140 -5.42 13.19 5.73
N ALA A 141 -4.17 13.41 6.11
CA ALA A 141 -3.44 12.62 7.09
C ALA A 141 -2.18 13.35 7.56
N PRO A 142 -1.72 13.16 8.81
CA PRO A 142 -0.39 13.58 9.23
C PRO A 142 0.68 12.78 8.49
N GLU A 143 1.88 13.35 8.39
CA GLU A 143 3.07 12.70 7.81
C GLU A 143 2.89 12.19 6.35
N SER A 144 1.97 12.78 5.57
CA SER A 144 1.71 12.41 4.17
C SER A 144 2.64 13.14 3.19
N ILE A 145 3.93 13.20 3.50
CA ILE A 145 4.96 13.93 2.73
C ILE A 145 5.11 13.43 1.28
N GLY A 146 4.85 12.14 1.05
CA GLY A 146 4.95 11.48 -0.27
C GLY A 146 3.60 11.21 -0.93
N GLY A 147 2.48 11.58 -0.33
CA GLY A 147 1.14 11.31 -0.84
C GLY A 147 0.25 10.51 0.11
N HIS A 148 -0.96 10.22 -0.31
CA HIS A 148 -1.94 9.44 0.45
C HIS A 148 -2.69 8.46 -0.44
N VAL A 149 -2.87 7.24 0.07
CA VAL A 149 -3.63 6.16 -0.57
C VAL A 149 -4.65 5.62 0.43
N ASP A 150 -5.90 5.50 0.03
CA ASP A 150 -6.96 4.84 0.81
C ASP A 150 -7.52 3.62 0.07
N ALA A 151 -7.70 2.51 0.79
CA ALA A 151 -8.34 1.29 0.32
C ALA A 151 -9.72 1.15 0.97
N GLU A 152 -10.79 1.24 0.17
CA GLU A 152 -12.16 1.05 0.61
C GLU A 152 -12.55 -0.43 0.56
N MET A 153 -13.03 -0.98 1.68
CA MET A 153 -13.49 -2.36 1.75
C MET A 153 -14.92 -2.52 1.20
N ALA A 154 -15.17 -3.59 0.46
CA ALA A 154 -16.46 -3.89 -0.16
C ALA A 154 -17.48 -4.43 0.86
N ARG A 155 -18.04 -3.57 1.70
CA ARG A 155 -18.98 -3.95 2.78
C ARG A 155 -20.45 -4.02 2.33
N GLY A 156 -20.75 -3.85 1.02
CA GLY A 156 -22.07 -3.80 0.46
C GLY A 156 -22.77 -2.44 0.64
N ASP A 157 -23.99 -2.31 0.13
CA ASP A 157 -24.74 -1.07 0.09
C ASP A 157 -26.02 -1.16 0.95
N PHE A 158 -26.58 -0.01 1.36
CA PHE A 158 -27.90 0.06 1.93
C PHE A 158 -28.94 -0.21 0.85
N SER A 159 -30.10 -0.79 1.23
CA SER A 159 -31.23 -0.94 0.30
C SER A 159 -32.06 0.36 0.22
N SER A 160 -32.81 0.52 -0.84
CA SER A 160 -33.86 1.56 -0.96
C SER A 160 -35.15 1.18 -0.21
N SER A 161 -35.31 -0.07 0.18
CA SER A 161 -36.51 -0.62 0.84
C SER A 161 -36.48 -0.36 2.36
N ASP A 162 -37.65 -0.19 2.96
CA ASP A 162 -37.79 -0.15 4.43
C ASP A 162 -37.73 -1.56 5.05
N ARG A 163 -37.92 -2.60 4.24
CA ARG A 163 -37.75 -4.01 4.68
C ARG A 163 -36.33 -4.47 4.43
N PHE A 164 -35.85 -5.37 5.28
CA PHE A 164 -34.55 -6.01 5.05
C PHE A 164 -34.57 -6.82 3.75
N GLU A 165 -33.61 -6.52 2.90
CA GLU A 165 -33.27 -7.28 1.70
C GLU A 165 -31.93 -7.97 1.93
N PHE A 166 -31.82 -9.20 1.41
CA PHE A 166 -30.62 -10.01 1.50
C PHE A 166 -29.96 -10.01 0.13
N GLY A 167 -28.67 -9.82 0.13
CA GLY A 167 -27.85 -9.88 -1.07
C GLY A 167 -26.44 -10.32 -0.75
N GLY A 168 -25.67 -10.55 -1.78
CA GLY A 168 -24.30 -10.97 -1.56
C GLY A 168 -23.54 -11.22 -2.84
N MET A 169 -22.30 -11.68 -2.65
CA MET A 169 -21.40 -12.11 -3.71
C MET A 169 -20.65 -13.34 -3.24
N ALA A 170 -20.45 -14.31 -4.12
CA ALA A 170 -19.48 -15.38 -3.99
C ALA A 170 -18.59 -15.40 -5.22
N GLY A 171 -17.28 -15.43 -5.04
CA GLY A 171 -16.31 -15.41 -6.12
C GLY A 171 -15.21 -16.43 -5.92
N ALA A 172 -14.70 -16.97 -7.02
CA ALA A 172 -13.54 -17.86 -7.04
C ALA A 172 -12.64 -17.48 -8.21
N ARG A 173 -11.33 -17.54 -8.00
CA ARG A 173 -10.30 -17.33 -9.03
C ARG A 173 -9.24 -18.42 -8.93
N TYR A 174 -8.73 -18.84 -10.07
CA TYR A 174 -7.59 -19.74 -10.18
C TYR A 174 -6.62 -19.21 -11.24
N ALA A 175 -5.35 -19.14 -10.89
CA ALA A 175 -4.27 -18.81 -11.82
C ALA A 175 -3.25 -19.95 -11.86
N ASP A 176 -2.80 -20.31 -13.06
CA ASP A 176 -1.91 -21.45 -13.31
C ASP A 176 -0.48 -21.23 -12.77
N ASN A 177 -0.03 -19.99 -12.68
CA ASN A 177 1.29 -19.67 -12.14
C ASN A 177 1.26 -19.71 -10.59
N GLY A 178 1.97 -20.71 -10.05
CA GLY A 178 1.99 -21.00 -8.62
C GLY A 178 0.64 -21.51 -8.10
N ASP A 179 -0.15 -22.21 -8.94
CA ASP A 179 -1.45 -22.81 -8.56
C ASP A 179 -2.31 -21.89 -7.65
N THR A 180 -2.32 -20.60 -7.98
CA THR A 180 -2.93 -19.56 -7.14
C THR A 180 -4.44 -19.69 -7.11
N THR A 181 -5.02 -19.84 -5.93
CA THR A 181 -6.47 -19.91 -5.70
C THR A 181 -6.93 -18.83 -4.76
N SER A 182 -7.96 -18.07 -5.15
CA SER A 182 -8.63 -17.08 -4.31
C SER A 182 -10.13 -17.38 -4.24
N LEU A 183 -10.68 -17.42 -3.03
CA LEU A 183 -12.12 -17.56 -2.78
C LEU A 183 -12.58 -16.37 -1.95
N ALA A 184 -13.67 -15.74 -2.33
CA ALA A 184 -14.22 -14.61 -1.59
C ALA A 184 -15.73 -14.69 -1.47
N GLY A 185 -16.27 -14.11 -0.41
CA GLY A 185 -17.69 -14.03 -0.17
C GLY A 185 -18.09 -12.75 0.56
N ARG A 186 -19.27 -12.23 0.22
CA ARG A 186 -19.93 -11.14 0.94
C ARG A 186 -21.39 -11.49 1.11
N LEU A 187 -21.90 -11.38 2.34
CA LEU A 187 -23.31 -11.48 2.69
C LEU A 187 -23.75 -10.15 3.27
N THR A 188 -24.86 -9.63 2.82
CA THR A 188 -25.41 -8.35 3.27
C THR A 188 -26.90 -8.52 3.58
N ALA A 189 -27.32 -8.02 4.75
CA ALA A 189 -28.72 -7.83 5.09
C ALA A 189 -28.94 -6.33 5.34
N ALA A 190 -29.70 -5.67 4.48
CA ALA A 190 -29.82 -4.22 4.51
C ALA A 190 -31.26 -3.75 4.28
N ASN A 191 -31.60 -2.63 4.88
CA ASN A 191 -32.76 -1.82 4.52
C ASN A 191 -32.30 -0.37 4.31
N ARG A 192 -33.20 0.59 4.24
CA ARG A 192 -32.87 2.00 4.03
C ARG A 192 -31.93 2.57 5.10
N SER A 193 -32.06 2.13 6.34
CA SER A 193 -31.38 2.69 7.50
C SER A 193 -30.34 1.76 8.15
N HIS A 194 -30.42 0.46 7.94
CA HIS A 194 -29.55 -0.53 8.59
C HIS A 194 -28.89 -1.43 7.57
N ARG A 195 -27.61 -1.73 7.77
CA ARG A 195 -26.84 -2.68 6.97
C ARG A 195 -25.97 -3.54 7.89
N PHE A 196 -26.12 -4.86 7.78
CA PHE A 196 -25.24 -5.86 8.35
C PHE A 196 -24.46 -6.52 7.20
N SER A 197 -23.16 -6.70 7.37
CA SER A 197 -22.32 -7.32 6.36
C SER A 197 -21.33 -8.30 7.00
N LEU A 198 -21.13 -9.44 6.33
CA LEU A 198 -20.07 -10.41 6.59
C LEU A 198 -19.27 -10.57 5.29
N VAL A 199 -17.97 -10.38 5.35
CA VAL A 199 -17.09 -10.38 4.20
C VAL A 199 -15.87 -11.23 4.51
N GLY A 200 -15.46 -12.08 3.58
CA GLY A 200 -14.25 -12.88 3.76
C GLY A 200 -13.58 -13.25 2.45
N GLN A 201 -12.27 -13.49 2.52
CA GLN A 201 -11.44 -13.96 1.40
C GLN A 201 -10.37 -14.91 1.93
N THR A 202 -10.10 -15.97 1.16
CA THR A 202 -8.94 -16.84 1.35
C THR A 202 -8.11 -16.89 0.08
N ASP A 203 -6.79 -16.80 0.23
CA ASP A 203 -5.82 -16.89 -0.86
C ASP A 203 -4.80 -17.98 -0.54
N ARG A 204 -4.49 -18.82 -1.52
CA ARG A 204 -3.46 -19.86 -1.46
C ARG A 204 -2.68 -19.87 -2.75
N ALA A 205 -1.36 -19.95 -2.65
CA ALA A 205 -0.52 -20.08 -3.83
C ALA A 205 0.77 -20.83 -3.49
N ASP A 206 1.25 -21.61 -4.44
CA ASP A 206 2.58 -22.21 -4.45
C ASP A 206 3.62 -21.21 -4.97
N ASP A 207 4.88 -21.63 -5.04
CA ASP A 207 5.98 -20.81 -5.56
C ASP A 207 5.74 -20.33 -6.99
N GLN A 208 6.15 -19.10 -7.27
CA GLN A 208 5.95 -18.40 -8.53
C GLN A 208 6.96 -18.86 -9.59
N ASP A 209 6.49 -19.23 -10.76
CA ASP A 209 7.31 -19.48 -11.93
C ASP A 209 7.61 -18.20 -12.72
N THR A 210 8.85 -18.07 -13.17
CA THR A 210 9.32 -16.99 -14.03
C THR A 210 10.05 -17.59 -15.24
N PRO A 211 10.26 -16.83 -16.34
CA PRO A 211 11.06 -17.32 -17.47
C PRO A 211 12.51 -17.67 -17.12
N ALA A 212 13.02 -17.24 -15.96
CA ALA A 212 14.37 -17.52 -15.48
C ALA A 212 14.45 -18.66 -14.45
N GLY A 213 13.33 -19.25 -14.06
CA GLY A 213 13.22 -20.28 -13.03
C GLY A 213 12.20 -19.94 -11.96
N ARG A 214 12.09 -20.77 -10.95
CA ARG A 214 11.14 -20.62 -9.85
C ARG A 214 11.72 -19.74 -8.75
N ILE A 215 10.90 -18.83 -8.23
CA ILE A 215 11.25 -18.01 -7.06
C ILE A 215 10.85 -18.78 -5.80
N VAL A 216 11.85 -19.21 -5.03
CA VAL A 216 11.65 -19.98 -3.78
C VAL A 216 12.27 -19.23 -2.61
N PRO A 217 11.51 -19.01 -1.50
CA PRO A 217 10.08 -19.22 -1.37
C PRO A 217 9.29 -18.02 -1.88
N SER A 218 8.16 -18.27 -2.51
CA SER A 218 7.19 -17.25 -2.89
C SER A 218 5.75 -17.75 -2.76
N GLU A 219 5.56 -18.86 -2.04
CA GLU A 219 4.26 -19.38 -1.63
C GLU A 219 3.49 -18.36 -0.80
N LEU A 220 2.16 -18.50 -0.73
CA LEU A 220 1.27 -17.58 -0.05
C LEU A 220 0.08 -18.32 0.59
N SER A 221 -0.21 -17.97 1.83
CA SER A 221 -1.43 -18.37 2.54
C SER A 221 -1.98 -17.18 3.31
N ARG A 222 -3.21 -16.75 2.98
CA ARG A 222 -3.86 -15.62 3.66
C ARG A 222 -5.35 -15.87 3.80
N ASP A 223 -5.89 -15.54 4.98
CA ASP A 223 -7.31 -15.57 5.30
C ASP A 223 -7.75 -14.26 5.92
N ARG A 224 -8.88 -13.71 5.47
CA ARG A 224 -9.50 -12.52 6.04
C ARG A 224 -10.98 -12.73 6.28
N LEU A 225 -11.49 -12.25 7.42
CA LEU A 225 -12.91 -12.23 7.76
C LEU A 225 -13.24 -10.94 8.49
N ASP A 226 -14.24 -10.21 8.00
CA ASP A 226 -14.76 -8.98 8.61
C ASP A 226 -16.28 -9.10 8.82
N ALA A 227 -16.75 -8.62 9.96
CA ALA A 227 -18.16 -8.38 10.23
C ALA A 227 -18.39 -6.88 10.46
N SER A 228 -19.47 -6.31 9.91
CA SER A 228 -19.78 -4.90 10.10
C SER A 228 -21.26 -4.64 10.25
N TYR A 229 -21.55 -3.56 10.95
CA TYR A 229 -22.88 -2.97 11.06
C TYR A 229 -22.81 -1.50 10.74
N ALA A 230 -23.78 -0.99 9.95
CA ALA A 230 -23.91 0.43 9.68
C ALA A 230 -25.37 0.86 9.86
N TYR A 231 -25.54 2.09 10.31
CA TYR A 231 -26.82 2.77 10.45
C TYR A 231 -26.74 4.14 9.78
N ARG A 232 -27.83 4.53 9.09
CA ARG A 232 -27.98 5.88 8.58
C ARG A 232 -29.42 6.38 8.71
N ASP A 233 -29.57 7.66 8.93
CA ASP A 233 -30.80 8.41 8.76
C ASP A 233 -30.51 9.72 8.02
N ASP A 234 -31.45 10.66 7.99
CA ASP A 234 -31.29 11.93 7.24
C ASP A 234 -30.14 12.81 7.78
N ARG A 235 -29.65 12.57 8.97
CA ARG A 235 -28.64 13.40 9.64
C ARG A 235 -27.46 12.67 10.21
N ASN A 236 -27.57 11.37 10.41
CA ASN A 236 -26.55 10.56 11.08
C ASN A 236 -26.16 9.40 10.20
N GLU A 237 -24.88 9.10 10.23
CA GLU A 237 -24.29 7.88 9.71
C GLU A 237 -23.35 7.29 10.76
N PHE A 238 -23.46 6.00 10.99
CA PHE A 238 -22.63 5.28 11.94
C PHE A 238 -22.23 3.93 11.35
N GLN A 239 -20.98 3.53 11.52
CA GLN A 239 -20.50 2.22 11.12
C GLN A 239 -19.55 1.68 12.18
N VAL A 240 -19.62 0.37 12.45
CA VAL A 240 -18.61 -0.37 13.20
C VAL A 240 -18.22 -1.62 12.42
N PHE A 241 -16.97 -2.03 12.57
CA PHE A 241 -16.53 -3.31 12.07
C PHE A 241 -15.53 -3.97 13.01
N ALA A 242 -15.44 -5.30 12.92
CA ALA A 242 -14.40 -6.11 13.53
C ALA A 242 -13.97 -7.15 12.51
N GLY A 243 -12.66 -7.40 12.41
CA GLY A 243 -12.11 -8.35 11.47
C GLY A 243 -10.83 -9.00 11.97
N THR A 244 -10.49 -10.12 11.32
CA THR A 244 -9.19 -10.78 11.44
C THR A 244 -8.54 -10.91 10.08
N LEU A 245 -7.23 -10.83 10.05
CA LEU A 245 -6.42 -11.20 8.90
C LEU A 245 -5.28 -12.08 9.40
N ASP A 246 -5.22 -13.29 8.87
CA ASP A 246 -4.21 -14.27 9.20
C ASP A 246 -3.43 -14.60 7.93
N THR A 247 -2.10 -14.47 7.99
CA THR A 247 -1.17 -14.86 6.92
C THR A 247 -0.27 -15.93 7.49
N GLU A 248 -0.17 -17.06 6.82
CA GLU A 248 0.68 -18.19 7.21
C GLU A 248 1.66 -18.48 6.06
N ASP A 249 2.78 -19.11 6.36
CA ASP A 249 3.74 -19.66 5.40
C ASP A 249 3.83 -18.88 4.07
N THR A 250 4.38 -17.66 4.16
CA THR A 250 4.47 -16.76 3.01
C THR A 250 5.89 -16.34 2.74
N GLY A 251 6.35 -16.61 1.52
CA GLY A 251 7.71 -16.34 1.08
C GLY A 251 7.98 -14.86 0.83
N THR A 252 9.13 -14.39 1.35
CA THR A 252 9.66 -13.04 1.14
C THR A 252 11.12 -13.08 0.70
N PRO A 253 11.40 -13.54 -0.54
CA PRO A 253 12.75 -13.90 -0.99
C PRO A 253 13.74 -12.74 -1.02
N ALA A 254 13.25 -11.48 -1.08
CA ALA A 254 14.09 -10.29 -1.01
C ALA A 254 14.47 -9.88 0.42
N LEU A 255 13.90 -10.52 1.44
CA LEU A 255 14.12 -10.21 2.84
C LEU A 255 14.93 -11.33 3.52
N ALA A 256 15.46 -11.05 4.71
CA ALA A 256 16.35 -11.97 5.42
C ALA A 256 15.64 -13.21 5.99
N MET A 257 14.34 -13.16 6.15
CA MET A 257 13.46 -14.19 6.72
C MET A 257 12.17 -14.27 5.91
N ASP A 258 11.39 -15.34 6.13
CA ASP A 258 10.06 -15.52 5.55
C ASP A 258 9.00 -15.48 6.65
N ILE A 259 7.76 -15.16 6.27
CA ILE A 259 6.63 -15.09 7.17
C ILE A 259 6.21 -16.50 7.55
N ARG A 260 6.22 -16.80 8.86
CA ARG A 260 5.66 -18.04 9.41
C ARG A 260 4.19 -17.85 9.74
N TYR A 261 3.87 -16.74 10.39
CA TYR A 261 2.51 -16.26 10.52
C TYR A 261 2.46 -14.77 10.84
N ILE A 262 1.37 -14.13 10.47
CA ILE A 262 0.91 -12.83 10.93
C ILE A 262 -0.53 -13.04 11.37
N GLU A 263 -0.80 -12.85 12.66
CA GLU A 263 -2.15 -12.87 13.23
C GLU A 263 -2.55 -11.43 13.54
N SER A 264 -3.64 -10.95 12.92
CA SER A 264 -4.06 -9.57 13.08
C SER A 264 -5.52 -9.47 13.48
N LYS A 265 -5.82 -8.54 14.37
CA LYS A 265 -7.17 -8.13 14.74
C LYS A 265 -7.37 -6.67 14.40
N LEU A 266 -8.47 -6.37 13.73
CA LEU A 266 -8.79 -5.03 13.26
C LEU A 266 -10.18 -4.63 13.75
N TYR A 267 -10.28 -3.44 14.32
CA TYR A 267 -11.53 -2.87 14.79
C TYR A 267 -11.63 -1.43 14.31
N GLY A 268 -12.82 -1.02 13.92
CA GLY A 268 -13.05 0.35 13.54
C GLY A 268 -14.47 0.81 13.81
N ALA A 269 -14.61 2.10 14.04
CA ALA A 269 -15.90 2.77 14.13
C ALA A 269 -15.81 4.15 13.48
N SER A 270 -16.87 4.53 12.77
CA SER A 270 -17.04 5.87 12.22
C SER A 270 -18.43 6.43 12.57
N PHE A 271 -18.49 7.73 12.76
CA PHE A 271 -19.72 8.47 13.02
C PHE A 271 -19.70 9.77 12.26
N GLY A 272 -20.76 10.03 11.49
CA GLY A 272 -21.02 11.30 10.81
C GLY A 272 -22.35 11.90 11.26
N ARG A 273 -22.42 13.21 11.45
CA ARG A 273 -23.64 13.91 11.80
C ARG A 273 -23.74 15.28 11.13
N GLN A 274 -24.85 15.51 10.43
CA GLN A 274 -25.27 16.86 10.03
C GLN A 274 -25.96 17.54 11.22
N VAL A 275 -25.18 18.37 11.94
CA VAL A 275 -25.66 19.05 13.16
C VAL A 275 -26.66 20.16 12.79
N SER A 276 -26.34 20.94 11.74
CA SER A 276 -27.21 21.97 11.13
C SER A 276 -27.00 21.95 9.59
N PRO A 277 -27.76 22.70 8.81
CA PRO A 277 -27.51 22.81 7.37
C PRO A 277 -26.06 23.21 7.01
N ASP A 278 -25.40 23.92 7.91
CA ASP A 278 -24.08 24.50 7.68
C ASP A 278 -22.96 23.81 8.48
N LEU A 279 -23.28 22.86 9.37
CA LEU A 279 -22.28 22.19 10.23
C LEU A 279 -22.42 20.67 10.16
N ALA A 280 -21.38 20.01 9.67
CA ALA A 280 -21.19 18.58 9.75
C ALA A 280 -20.03 18.23 10.69
N VAL A 281 -20.13 17.10 11.38
CA VAL A 281 -19.08 16.55 12.25
C VAL A 281 -18.86 15.09 11.90
N ARG A 282 -17.62 14.68 11.79
CA ARG A 282 -17.20 13.29 11.55
C ARG A 282 -16.20 12.84 12.63
N ALA A 283 -16.35 11.63 13.11
CA ALA A 283 -15.42 10.99 14.02
C ALA A 283 -15.06 9.59 13.52
N ARG A 284 -13.82 9.21 13.65
CA ARG A 284 -13.33 7.85 13.32
C ARG A 284 -12.39 7.39 14.41
N VAL A 285 -12.47 6.11 14.75
CA VAL A 285 -11.52 5.43 15.63
C VAL A 285 -11.23 4.05 15.08
N GLY A 286 -10.00 3.60 15.24
CA GLY A 286 -9.56 2.27 14.85
C GLY A 286 -8.54 1.72 15.83
N TYR A 287 -8.47 0.41 15.92
CA TYR A 287 -7.45 -0.31 16.66
C TYR A 287 -7.04 -1.55 15.88
N ASN A 288 -5.76 -1.78 15.77
CA ASN A 288 -5.23 -3.04 15.27
C ASN A 288 -4.14 -3.58 16.19
N ASP A 289 -4.07 -4.90 16.28
CA ASP A 289 -3.09 -5.67 17.05
C ASP A 289 -2.53 -6.76 16.15
N VAL A 290 -1.19 -6.88 16.08
CA VAL A 290 -0.49 -7.77 15.15
C VAL A 290 0.59 -8.55 15.90
N ASP A 291 0.54 -9.88 15.84
CA ASP A 291 1.63 -10.78 16.23
C ASP A 291 2.23 -11.40 14.95
N HIS A 292 3.54 -11.23 14.76
CA HIS A 292 4.25 -11.62 13.55
C HIS A 292 5.48 -12.47 13.90
N VAL A 293 5.53 -13.69 13.39
CA VAL A 293 6.72 -14.55 13.46
C VAL A 293 7.28 -14.81 12.08
N MET A 294 8.59 -14.65 11.97
CA MET A 294 9.36 -14.91 10.75
C MET A 294 10.61 -15.69 11.06
N ASP A 295 11.08 -16.51 10.10
CA ASP A 295 12.34 -17.26 10.25
C ASP A 295 13.09 -17.43 8.91
N ASN A 296 14.35 -17.90 9.00
CA ASN A 296 15.21 -18.12 7.83
C ASN A 296 15.45 -19.60 7.53
N PHE A 297 14.61 -20.52 8.01
CA PHE A 297 14.89 -21.95 7.91
C PHE A 297 13.67 -22.84 7.62
N SER A 298 12.44 -22.31 7.67
CA SER A 298 11.25 -23.15 7.50
C SER A 298 10.78 -23.24 6.04
N LEU A 299 10.74 -22.12 5.31
CA LEU A 299 10.25 -22.04 3.94
C LEU A 299 11.39 -22.06 2.92
N ARG A 300 12.45 -21.32 3.18
CA ARG A 300 13.65 -21.29 2.34
C ARG A 300 14.61 -22.43 2.68
N PRO A 301 15.53 -22.82 1.78
CA PRO A 301 16.62 -23.73 2.12
C PRO A 301 17.31 -23.27 3.42
N SER A 302 17.32 -24.16 4.41
CA SER A 302 17.88 -23.85 5.74
C SER A 302 19.37 -23.58 5.66
N PRO A 303 19.91 -22.67 6.49
CA PRO A 303 21.36 -22.51 6.64
C PRO A 303 22.05 -23.83 7.01
N ASP A 304 23.26 -24.07 6.50
CA ASP A 304 24.03 -25.32 6.72
C ASP A 304 24.28 -25.64 8.20
N SER A 305 24.34 -24.61 9.04
CA SER A 305 24.54 -24.76 10.47
C SER A 305 23.31 -24.34 11.27
N PRO A 306 22.81 -25.19 12.18
CA PRO A 306 21.74 -24.81 13.11
C PRO A 306 22.07 -23.58 13.98
N MET A 307 23.36 -23.25 14.12
CA MET A 307 23.79 -22.02 14.80
C MET A 307 23.43 -20.73 14.03
N GLN A 308 23.12 -20.83 12.75
CA GLN A 308 22.72 -19.71 11.88
C GLN A 308 21.20 -19.57 11.77
N TYR A 309 20.42 -20.45 12.40
CA TYR A 309 18.96 -20.32 12.42
C TYR A 309 18.57 -19.07 13.20
N ARG A 310 17.64 -18.31 12.62
CA ARG A 310 17.11 -17.10 13.22
C ARG A 310 15.59 -17.14 13.11
N GLN A 311 14.95 -16.88 14.22
CA GLN A 311 13.50 -16.63 14.29
C GLN A 311 13.32 -15.27 14.94
N ASN A 312 12.53 -14.43 14.33
CA ASN A 312 12.12 -13.16 14.90
C ASN A 312 10.63 -13.22 15.25
N ARG A 313 10.29 -12.87 16.48
CA ARG A 313 8.94 -12.55 16.89
C ARG A 313 8.85 -11.05 17.04
N ALA A 314 7.98 -10.43 16.27
CA ALA A 314 7.69 -9.01 16.32
C ALA A 314 6.19 -8.79 16.57
N GLY A 315 5.86 -7.70 17.19
CA GLY A 315 4.48 -7.29 17.41
C GLY A 315 4.33 -5.80 17.19
N GLY A 316 3.15 -5.40 16.83
CA GLY A 316 2.76 -4.01 16.74
C GLY A 316 1.28 -3.84 17.06
N ASP A 317 0.97 -2.83 17.83
CA ASP A 317 -0.41 -2.40 18.01
C ASP A 317 -0.56 -0.91 17.74
N GLY A 318 -1.75 -0.52 17.33
CA GLY A 318 -2.04 0.87 16.99
C GLY A 318 -3.47 1.26 17.27
N PHE A 319 -3.62 2.41 17.91
CA PHE A 319 -4.88 3.12 18.05
C PHE A 319 -4.86 4.36 17.18
N VAL A 320 -5.84 4.50 16.29
CA VAL A 320 -5.99 5.67 15.43
C VAL A 320 -7.30 6.37 15.72
N PHE A 321 -7.31 7.70 15.63
CA PHE A 321 -8.50 8.51 15.83
C PHE A 321 -8.48 9.73 14.93
N ALA A 322 -9.68 10.20 14.55
CA ALA A 322 -9.89 11.48 13.90
C ALA A 322 -11.22 12.08 14.33
N LEU A 323 -11.24 13.37 14.56
CA LEU A 323 -12.44 14.17 14.75
C LEU A 323 -12.34 15.40 13.85
N GLU A 324 -13.31 15.58 12.99
CA GLU A 324 -13.33 16.63 11.97
C GLU A 324 -14.68 17.32 11.94
N SER A 325 -14.68 18.62 11.67
CA SER A 325 -15.88 19.41 11.45
C SER A 325 -15.76 20.26 10.20
N ASP A 326 -16.83 20.31 9.40
CA ASP A 326 -16.97 21.22 8.27
C ASP A 326 -18.06 22.23 8.60
N TYR A 327 -17.71 23.50 8.51
CA TYR A 327 -18.63 24.59 8.75
C TYR A 327 -18.71 25.52 7.55
N ARG A 328 -19.90 25.61 6.94
CA ARG A 328 -20.17 26.49 5.80
C ARG A 328 -20.52 27.90 6.25
N MET A 329 -19.80 28.88 5.72
CA MET A 329 -19.95 30.30 5.99
C MET A 329 -20.22 31.06 4.68
N GLY A 330 -21.44 31.00 4.16
CA GLY A 330 -21.76 31.52 2.82
C GLY A 330 -21.02 30.73 1.74
N ASP A 331 -20.13 31.41 0.99
CA ASP A 331 -19.32 30.82 -0.08
C ASP A 331 -18.01 30.18 0.42
N PHE A 332 -17.74 30.24 1.72
CA PHE A 332 -16.58 29.64 2.33
C PHE A 332 -16.94 28.38 3.12
N GLU A 333 -16.01 27.43 3.16
CA GLU A 333 -16.09 26.27 4.04
C GLU A 333 -14.86 26.24 4.93
N LEU A 334 -15.07 26.13 6.22
CA LEU A 334 -14.03 25.93 7.23
C LEU A 334 -14.03 24.45 7.63
N THR A 335 -12.96 23.74 7.32
CA THR A 335 -12.68 22.41 7.87
C THR A 335 -11.68 22.53 9.01
N ALA A 336 -11.97 21.90 10.14
CA ALA A 336 -11.04 21.85 11.28
C ALA A 336 -11.13 20.50 11.99
N GLY A 337 -10.01 20.01 12.48
CA GLY A 337 -9.99 18.70 13.13
C GLY A 337 -8.74 18.40 13.93
N VAL A 338 -8.81 17.28 14.61
CA VAL A 338 -7.71 16.63 15.32
C VAL A 338 -7.68 15.17 14.91
N ASP A 339 -6.50 14.65 14.67
CA ASP A 339 -6.27 13.24 14.35
C ASP A 339 -4.97 12.74 14.98
N GLY A 340 -4.81 11.42 15.03
CA GLY A 340 -3.59 10.86 15.57
C GLY A 340 -3.52 9.34 15.45
N ARG A 341 -2.32 8.85 15.77
CA ARG A 341 -1.99 7.43 15.85
C ARG A 341 -1.06 7.22 17.05
N LEU A 342 -1.46 6.33 17.93
CA LEU A 342 -0.65 5.86 19.07
C LEU A 342 -0.22 4.43 18.73
N ALA A 343 1.08 4.17 18.65
CA ALA A 343 1.59 2.88 18.17
C ALA A 343 2.71 2.35 19.05
N SER A 344 2.72 1.03 19.28
CA SER A 344 3.82 0.34 19.92
C SER A 344 4.44 -0.75 19.04
N HIS A 345 5.72 -1.06 19.27
CA HIS A 345 6.45 -2.08 18.52
C HIS A 345 7.44 -2.83 19.41
N ASP A 346 7.48 -4.15 19.22
CA ASP A 346 8.47 -5.03 19.85
C ASP A 346 9.10 -5.95 18.80
N SER A 347 10.36 -6.37 19.03
CA SER A 347 11.04 -7.35 18.17
C SER A 347 12.12 -8.09 18.93
N LEU A 348 12.04 -9.43 18.94
CA LEU A 348 12.98 -10.34 19.57
C LEU A 348 13.45 -11.39 18.58
N ILE A 349 14.75 -11.36 18.24
CA ILE A 349 15.39 -12.38 17.40
C ILE A 349 16.02 -13.45 18.30
N THR A 350 15.74 -14.71 18.00
CA THR A 350 16.22 -15.88 18.74
C THR A 350 16.83 -16.92 17.80
N ASN A 351 17.49 -17.93 18.40
CA ASN A 351 17.85 -19.16 17.69
C ASN A 351 17.18 -20.35 18.39
N PRO A 352 16.29 -21.10 17.72
CA PRO A 352 15.57 -22.20 18.33
C PRO A 352 16.47 -23.35 18.83
N ASN A 353 17.70 -23.44 18.28
CA ASN A 353 18.70 -24.46 18.65
C ASN A 353 19.70 -23.97 19.71
N ASN A 354 19.66 -22.69 20.11
CA ASN A 354 20.58 -22.13 21.07
C ASN A 354 19.95 -21.00 21.89
N ALA A 355 19.45 -21.32 23.07
CA ALA A 355 18.80 -20.36 23.98
C ALA A 355 19.76 -19.24 24.49
N MET A 356 21.08 -19.41 24.35
CA MET A 356 22.05 -18.34 24.68
C MET A 356 22.15 -17.26 23.61
N PHE A 357 21.55 -17.48 22.42
CA PHE A 357 21.47 -16.48 21.37
C PHE A 357 20.10 -15.82 21.39
N PHE A 358 20.08 -14.54 21.67
CA PHE A 358 18.95 -13.66 21.45
C PHE A 358 19.41 -12.24 21.17
N ILE A 359 18.59 -11.47 20.48
CA ILE A 359 18.76 -10.03 20.25
C ILE A 359 17.37 -9.39 20.48
N ARG A 360 17.26 -8.58 21.53
CA ARG A 360 16.10 -7.70 21.70
C ARG A 360 16.32 -6.48 20.82
N ASN A 361 15.79 -6.56 19.61
CA ASN A 361 16.05 -5.58 18.55
C ASN A 361 15.30 -4.27 18.81
N PHE A 362 14.02 -4.39 19.11
CA PHE A 362 13.17 -3.29 19.57
C PHE A 362 12.49 -3.74 20.87
N ASN A 363 12.38 -2.85 21.83
CA ASN A 363 11.85 -3.15 23.16
C ASN A 363 10.89 -2.05 23.61
N GLY A 364 9.58 -2.33 23.59
CA GLY A 364 8.55 -1.39 24.00
C GLY A 364 8.74 -0.04 23.34
N VAL A 365 8.92 -0.02 22.01
CA VAL A 365 9.03 1.22 21.26
C VAL A 365 7.64 1.82 21.12
N GLU A 366 7.48 3.03 21.58
CA GLU A 366 6.27 3.82 21.40
C GLU A 366 6.54 4.94 20.38
N ARG A 367 5.59 5.19 19.48
CA ARG A 367 5.63 6.30 18.54
C ARG A 367 4.23 6.86 18.34
N ASP A 368 3.97 7.96 18.99
CA ASP A 368 2.68 8.63 19.02
C ASP A 368 2.71 9.87 18.12
N VAL A 369 1.71 9.98 17.27
CA VAL A 369 1.50 11.12 16.37
C VAL A 369 0.16 11.73 16.70
N VAL A 370 0.14 12.99 17.06
CA VAL A 370 -1.09 13.76 17.29
C VAL A 370 -1.01 15.06 16.51
N SER A 371 -2.09 15.42 15.84
CA SER A 371 -2.09 16.65 15.07
C SER A 371 -3.41 17.41 15.15
N VAL A 372 -3.33 18.70 14.91
CA VAL A 372 -4.48 19.60 14.78
C VAL A 372 -4.36 20.36 13.46
N PHE A 373 -5.47 20.48 12.74
CA PHE A 373 -5.48 21.14 11.46
C PHE A 373 -6.70 22.03 11.26
N SER A 374 -6.55 22.99 10.36
CA SER A 374 -7.66 23.80 9.87
C SER A 374 -7.39 24.20 8.42
N ALA A 375 -8.43 24.19 7.61
CA ALA A 375 -8.42 24.67 6.24
C ALA A 375 -9.63 25.54 5.96
N VAL A 376 -9.44 26.54 5.12
CA VAL A 376 -10.53 27.34 4.56
C VAL A 376 -10.52 27.14 3.08
N SER A 377 -11.66 26.78 2.51
CA SER A 377 -11.87 26.67 1.08
C SER A 377 -12.96 27.62 0.59
N HIS A 378 -12.88 28.00 -0.67
CA HIS A 378 -13.87 28.81 -1.38
C HIS A 378 -14.06 28.26 -2.78
N ASP A 379 -15.31 28.15 -3.21
CA ASP A 379 -15.68 27.73 -4.57
C ASP A 379 -16.66 28.75 -5.16
N SER A 380 -16.23 29.40 -6.23
CA SER A 380 -17.04 30.37 -6.99
C SER A 380 -17.64 29.81 -8.29
N GLY A 381 -17.57 28.50 -8.49
CA GLY A 381 -18.03 27.79 -9.68
C GLY A 381 -17.01 27.76 -10.83
N ASP A 382 -16.35 28.88 -11.15
CA ASP A 382 -15.29 28.92 -12.17
C ASP A 382 -13.88 28.82 -11.57
N ALA A 383 -13.73 29.17 -10.31
CA ALA A 383 -12.46 29.11 -9.61
C ALA A 383 -12.66 28.79 -8.13
N GLY A 384 -11.76 28.08 -7.54
CA GLY A 384 -11.77 27.84 -6.13
C GLY A 384 -10.35 27.70 -5.59
N TRP A 385 -10.23 27.77 -4.30
CA TRP A 385 -8.97 27.64 -3.60
C TRP A 385 -9.18 27.06 -2.20
N GLU A 386 -8.13 26.47 -1.69
CA GLU A 386 -8.02 25.99 -0.31
C GLU A 386 -6.70 26.47 0.29
N VAL A 387 -6.74 26.94 1.51
CA VAL A 387 -5.56 27.22 2.34
C VAL A 387 -5.72 26.47 3.64
N GLY A 388 -4.75 25.63 3.96
CA GLY A 388 -4.76 24.84 5.18
C GLY A 388 -3.43 24.92 5.94
N VAL A 389 -3.52 24.76 7.25
CA VAL A 389 -2.38 24.61 8.16
C VAL A 389 -2.61 23.42 9.07
N ARG A 390 -1.54 22.70 9.42
CA ARG A 390 -1.53 21.59 10.37
C ARG A 390 -0.31 21.73 11.28
N TYR A 391 -0.50 21.49 12.55
CA TYR A 391 0.58 21.24 13.50
C TYR A 391 0.59 19.74 13.84
N VAL A 392 1.75 19.13 13.70
CA VAL A 392 1.98 17.71 13.99
C VAL A 392 2.97 17.62 15.15
N ASP A 393 2.58 16.95 16.20
CA ASP A 393 3.44 16.57 17.32
C ASP A 393 3.69 15.07 17.28
N VAL A 394 4.96 14.68 17.30
CA VAL A 394 5.37 13.27 17.34
C VAL A 394 6.22 13.07 18.57
N SER A 395 5.80 12.17 19.45
CA SER A 395 6.59 11.71 20.58
C SER A 395 6.97 10.25 20.38
N THR A 396 8.21 9.91 20.72
CA THR A 396 8.69 8.53 20.57
C THR A 396 9.66 8.17 21.68
N ASN A 397 9.63 6.91 22.09
CA ASN A 397 10.48 6.38 23.15
C ASN A 397 10.79 4.90 22.89
N ALA A 398 11.90 4.40 23.43
CA ALA A 398 12.29 3.00 23.38
C ALA A 398 12.86 2.53 24.71
N GLY A 399 12.55 1.30 25.10
CA GLY A 399 13.15 0.64 26.25
C GLY A 399 14.62 0.24 26.01
N GLU A 400 15.26 -0.26 27.06
CA GLU A 400 16.65 -0.77 26.97
C GLU A 400 16.73 -2.01 26.10
N VAL A 401 17.78 -2.08 25.30
CA VAL A 401 18.07 -3.24 24.44
C VAL A 401 19.02 -4.22 25.14
N SER A 402 18.96 -5.47 24.71
CA SER A 402 19.80 -6.55 25.28
C SER A 402 20.05 -7.66 24.26
N PHE A 403 21.06 -8.47 24.52
CA PHE A 403 21.45 -9.60 23.65
C PHE A 403 22.07 -10.73 24.46
N GLY A 404 22.10 -11.93 23.88
CA GLY A 404 22.73 -13.10 24.49
C GLY A 404 24.26 -13.04 24.41
N GLY A 405 24.96 -13.46 25.47
CA GLY A 405 26.42 -13.36 25.63
C GLY A 405 27.27 -14.06 24.54
N LEU A 406 26.68 -14.87 23.68
CA LEU A 406 27.36 -15.49 22.53
C LEU A 406 27.90 -14.44 21.54
N MET A 407 27.25 -13.31 21.38
CA MET A 407 27.67 -12.26 20.46
C MET A 407 28.96 -11.55 20.93
N ASP A 408 29.13 -11.35 22.22
CA ASP A 408 30.38 -10.81 22.76
C ASP A 408 31.54 -11.83 22.71
N MET A 409 31.23 -13.11 22.95
CA MET A 409 32.23 -14.19 22.88
C MET A 409 32.84 -14.37 21.48
N MET A 410 32.10 -13.96 20.43
CA MET A 410 32.58 -13.97 19.03
C MET A 410 33.38 -12.73 18.65
N GLY A 411 33.67 -11.80 19.59
CA GLY A 411 34.39 -10.56 19.34
C GLY A 411 33.58 -9.53 18.51
N MET A 412 32.30 -9.64 18.54
CA MET A 412 31.41 -8.82 17.70
C MET A 412 31.13 -7.40 18.23
N ASN A 413 31.67 -7.04 19.40
CA ASN A 413 31.53 -5.73 20.05
C ASN A 413 30.03 -5.24 20.19
N ALA A 414 29.08 -6.18 20.20
CA ALA A 414 27.65 -5.86 20.36
C ALA A 414 27.37 -5.18 21.71
N GLY A 415 28.16 -5.53 22.75
CA GLY A 415 28.08 -4.90 24.07
C GLY A 415 28.34 -3.40 24.04
N GLN A 416 29.30 -2.93 23.25
CA GLN A 416 29.57 -1.50 23.13
C GLN A 416 28.43 -0.73 22.47
N LEU A 417 27.77 -1.34 21.47
CA LEU A 417 26.61 -0.74 20.80
C LEU A 417 25.40 -0.70 21.74
N ALA A 418 25.13 -1.79 22.48
CA ALA A 418 24.03 -1.84 23.44
C ALA A 418 24.26 -0.86 24.61
N GLU A 419 25.48 -0.77 25.15
CA GLU A 419 25.82 0.18 26.21
C GLU A 419 25.63 1.63 25.75
N ALA A 420 26.14 1.97 24.55
CA ALA A 420 25.97 3.30 23.99
C ALA A 420 24.48 3.65 23.76
N PHE A 421 23.70 2.72 23.22
CA PHE A 421 22.26 2.91 23.01
C PHE A 421 21.49 3.07 24.32
N ASN A 422 21.78 2.21 25.33
CA ASN A 422 21.09 2.25 26.63
C ASN A 422 21.46 3.49 27.46
N ALA A 423 22.64 4.06 27.26
CA ALA A 423 23.09 5.28 27.90
C ALA A 423 22.55 6.57 27.25
N ALA A 424 22.07 6.49 26.01
CA ALA A 424 21.52 7.65 25.29
C ALA A 424 20.11 8.01 25.76
N ASP A 425 19.71 9.27 25.54
CA ASP A 425 18.32 9.67 25.67
C ASP A 425 17.53 9.15 24.47
N ARG A 426 16.53 8.31 24.74
CA ARG A 426 15.67 7.66 23.74
C ARG A 426 14.26 8.23 23.71
N SER A 427 13.97 9.21 24.57
CA SER A 427 12.70 9.91 24.58
C SER A 427 12.80 11.17 23.72
N LEU A 428 12.27 11.14 22.52
CA LEU A 428 12.42 12.19 21.53
C LEU A 428 11.05 12.78 21.16
N SER A 429 11.04 14.06 20.75
CA SER A 429 9.83 14.72 20.28
C SER A 429 10.12 15.62 19.08
N PHE A 430 9.14 15.70 18.14
CA PHE A 430 9.24 16.48 16.90
C PHE A 430 7.96 17.29 16.72
N GLY A 431 8.05 18.61 16.87
CA GLY A 431 6.94 19.55 16.61
C GLY A 431 7.10 20.17 15.21
N ASN A 432 6.12 19.96 14.31
CA ASN A 432 6.21 20.38 12.93
C ASN A 432 4.97 21.16 12.49
N VAL A 433 5.16 22.12 11.59
CA VAL A 433 4.07 22.85 10.94
C VAL A 433 4.06 22.52 9.46
N GLU A 434 2.89 22.17 8.96
CA GLU A 434 2.58 21.96 7.55
C GLU A 434 1.65 23.05 7.06
N ALA A 435 1.77 23.43 5.79
CA ALA A 435 0.86 24.37 5.15
C ALA A 435 0.67 23.99 3.68
N VAL A 436 -0.56 24.05 3.21
CA VAL A 436 -0.92 23.73 1.82
C VAL A 436 -1.83 24.79 1.26
N PHE A 437 -1.55 25.22 0.05
CA PHE A 437 -2.40 26.05 -0.78
C PHE A 437 -2.73 25.29 -2.07
N LYS A 438 -4.01 25.18 -2.39
CA LYS A 438 -4.51 24.62 -3.63
C LYS A 438 -5.36 25.65 -4.36
N TYR A 439 -5.18 25.74 -5.67
CA TYR A 439 -5.99 26.57 -6.53
C TYR A 439 -6.35 25.82 -7.80
N ALA A 440 -7.60 25.91 -8.22
CA ALA A 440 -8.03 25.43 -9.52
C ALA A 440 -8.93 26.47 -10.20
N ARG A 441 -8.87 26.51 -11.52
CA ARG A 441 -9.68 27.41 -12.33
C ARG A 441 -10.14 26.73 -13.60
N GLN A 442 -11.44 26.80 -13.83
CA GLN A 442 -12.04 26.47 -15.12
C GLN A 442 -11.77 27.61 -16.11
N LEU A 443 -10.96 27.37 -17.11
CA LEU A 443 -10.62 28.36 -18.14
C LEU A 443 -11.62 28.35 -19.29
N SER A 444 -12.20 27.19 -19.59
CA SER A 444 -13.28 27.00 -20.55
C SER A 444 -14.15 25.82 -20.11
N ARG A 445 -15.20 25.51 -20.85
CA ARG A 445 -16.06 24.33 -20.58
C ARG A 445 -15.25 23.02 -20.39
N ASP A 446 -14.16 22.89 -21.15
CA ASP A 446 -13.42 21.65 -21.31
C ASP A 446 -12.02 21.70 -20.67
N LEU A 447 -11.59 22.86 -20.16
CA LEU A 447 -10.21 23.06 -19.67
C LEU A 447 -10.19 23.66 -18.28
N ALA A 448 -9.59 22.95 -17.33
CA ALA A 448 -9.22 23.45 -16.01
C ALA A 448 -7.69 23.42 -15.82
N VAL A 449 -7.21 24.28 -14.95
CA VAL A 449 -5.81 24.32 -14.49
C VAL A 449 -5.77 24.27 -12.97
N THR A 450 -4.75 23.60 -12.43
CA THR A 450 -4.53 23.47 -10.99
C THR A 450 -3.12 23.88 -10.61
N VAL A 451 -2.98 24.46 -9.42
CA VAL A 451 -1.71 24.84 -8.81
C VAL A 451 -1.77 24.44 -7.34
N ASP A 452 -0.90 23.54 -6.92
CA ASP A 452 -0.73 23.19 -5.51
C ASP A 452 0.65 23.65 -5.07
N VAL A 453 0.73 24.27 -3.90
CA VAL A 453 1.98 24.64 -3.22
C VAL A 453 1.88 24.25 -1.77
N GLY A 454 2.90 23.57 -1.24
CA GLY A 454 2.83 23.16 0.15
C GLY A 454 4.16 22.80 0.79
N THR A 455 4.15 22.81 2.10
CA THR A 455 5.20 22.23 2.93
C THR A 455 4.58 21.12 3.78
N LYS A 456 5.19 19.94 3.72
CA LYS A 456 4.80 18.72 4.46
C LYS A 456 5.99 18.19 5.23
N THR A 457 5.75 17.47 6.32
CA THR A 457 6.80 16.96 7.19
C THR A 457 6.57 15.48 7.53
N ARG A 458 7.66 14.80 7.89
CA ARG A 458 7.64 13.45 8.45
C ARG A 458 8.74 13.32 9.52
N ALA A 459 8.36 12.98 10.74
CA ALA A 459 9.34 12.62 11.76
C ALA A 459 9.97 11.25 11.43
N PRO A 460 11.19 10.96 11.91
CA PRO A 460 11.83 9.68 11.70
C PRO A 460 10.96 8.50 12.16
N SER A 461 11.06 7.38 11.46
CA SER A 461 10.43 6.12 11.90
C SER A 461 11.20 5.48 13.06
N TYR A 462 10.57 4.54 13.73
CA TYR A 462 11.22 3.86 14.86
C TYR A 462 12.46 3.05 14.43
N GLN A 463 12.49 2.50 13.21
CA GLN A 463 13.66 1.81 12.69
C GLN A 463 14.81 2.80 12.41
N GLU A 464 14.51 3.95 11.86
CA GLU A 464 15.49 4.99 11.56
C GLU A 464 16.14 5.54 12.84
N LEU A 465 15.39 5.58 13.96
CA LEU A 465 15.88 6.04 15.26
C LEU A 465 16.58 4.93 16.07
N TYR A 466 15.90 3.79 16.26
CA TYR A 466 16.22 2.85 17.35
C TYR A 466 16.90 1.56 16.92
N LEU A 467 17.29 1.40 15.66
CA LEU A 467 18.04 0.24 15.20
C LEU A 467 19.48 0.28 15.74
N TRP A 468 19.70 -0.29 16.91
CA TRP A 468 20.96 -0.17 17.65
C TRP A 468 22.08 -1.12 17.16
N LEU A 469 21.71 -2.24 16.53
CA LEU A 469 22.61 -3.24 16.00
C LEU A 469 22.57 -3.21 14.47
N PRO A 470 23.70 -3.38 13.74
CA PRO A 470 23.69 -3.33 12.28
C PRO A 470 22.96 -4.54 11.69
N LEU A 471 21.65 -4.41 11.54
CA LEU A 471 20.74 -5.39 10.97
C LEU A 471 20.13 -4.87 9.65
N GLN A 472 19.36 -5.74 9.01
CA GLN A 472 18.62 -5.42 7.78
C GLN A 472 17.17 -4.99 8.07
N ALA A 473 16.86 -4.61 9.30
CA ALA A 473 15.55 -4.12 9.74
C ALA A 473 15.32 -2.66 9.30
N THR A 474 14.99 -2.44 8.06
CA THR A 474 15.09 -1.15 7.36
C THR A 474 13.78 -0.65 6.79
N GLY A 475 12.62 -1.02 7.34
CA GLY A 475 11.34 -0.58 6.80
C GLY A 475 11.10 -1.04 5.35
N GLY A 476 11.66 -2.17 4.95
CA GLY A 476 11.44 -2.76 3.62
C GLY A 476 12.36 -2.24 2.52
N LEU A 477 13.47 -1.55 2.83
CA LEU A 477 14.46 -1.13 1.81
C LEU A 477 15.01 -2.31 0.98
N ALA A 478 15.21 -3.48 1.61
CA ALA A 478 15.61 -4.74 0.95
C ALA A 478 16.82 -4.62 0.00
N ASP A 479 17.75 -3.69 0.29
CA ASP A 479 18.97 -3.44 -0.48
C ASP A 479 20.14 -4.36 -0.09
N GLY A 480 19.95 -5.17 0.94
CA GLY A 480 20.98 -6.08 1.40
C GLY A 480 22.04 -5.48 2.30
N ARG A 481 21.90 -4.23 2.63
CA ARG A 481 22.82 -3.55 3.52
C ARG A 481 22.38 -3.70 4.98
N ASN A 482 23.35 -3.61 5.89
CA ASN A 482 23.09 -3.53 7.32
C ASN A 482 23.09 -2.07 7.74
N TYR A 483 22.10 -1.69 8.53
CA TYR A 483 21.91 -0.31 8.97
C TYR A 483 21.99 -0.22 10.49
N ILE A 484 22.37 0.96 10.97
CA ILE A 484 22.14 1.41 12.35
C ILE A 484 21.28 2.67 12.33
N GLY A 485 20.50 2.84 13.38
CA GLY A 485 19.68 4.02 13.61
C GLY A 485 20.52 5.22 14.04
N ASN A 486 19.83 6.35 14.15
CA ASN A 486 20.45 7.59 14.60
C ASN A 486 19.43 8.39 15.42
N LEU A 487 19.74 8.60 16.70
CA LEU A 487 18.85 9.34 17.63
C LEU A 487 18.91 10.85 17.40
N ASP A 488 19.88 11.36 16.63
CA ASP A 488 20.05 12.79 16.33
C ASP A 488 19.32 13.22 15.06
N LEU A 489 18.49 12.35 14.45
CA LEU A 489 17.74 12.68 13.23
C LEU A 489 16.75 13.80 13.43
N SER A 490 16.68 14.69 12.46
CA SER A 490 15.64 15.70 12.30
C SER A 490 14.46 15.18 11.48
N ALA A 491 13.32 15.83 11.59
CA ALA A 491 12.17 15.53 10.73
C ALA A 491 12.43 15.98 9.28
N GLU A 492 12.06 15.14 8.31
CA GLU A 492 12.06 15.49 6.90
C GLU A 492 11.06 16.63 6.62
N ARG A 493 11.45 17.56 5.77
CA ARG A 493 10.59 18.65 5.30
C ARG A 493 10.59 18.75 3.78
N SER A 494 9.44 18.52 3.18
CA SER A 494 9.22 18.67 1.74
C SER A 494 8.57 20.01 1.42
N ASN A 495 9.16 20.76 0.50
CA ASN A 495 8.54 21.92 -0.12
C ASN A 495 8.23 21.55 -1.58
N GLU A 496 6.96 21.57 -1.94
CA GLU A 496 6.50 21.08 -3.24
C GLU A 496 5.65 22.12 -3.96
N ILE A 497 5.79 22.15 -5.28
CA ILE A 497 4.87 22.79 -6.21
C ILE A 497 4.41 21.76 -7.23
N ALA A 498 3.10 21.69 -7.49
CA ALA A 498 2.52 20.88 -8.55
C ALA A 498 1.62 21.75 -9.45
N LEU A 499 1.71 21.51 -10.76
CA LEU A 499 0.96 22.22 -11.79
C LEU A 499 0.21 21.18 -12.61
N GLY A 500 -1.11 21.27 -12.65
CA GLY A 500 -1.97 20.35 -13.38
C GLY A 500 -2.79 21.03 -14.46
N ILE A 501 -3.13 20.26 -15.47
CA ILE A 501 -4.09 20.61 -16.51
C ILE A 501 -5.08 19.47 -16.60
N ASP A 502 -6.38 19.79 -16.56
CA ASP A 502 -7.46 18.84 -16.82
C ASP A 502 -8.20 19.29 -18.06
N TRP A 503 -8.10 18.52 -19.13
CA TRP A 503 -8.87 18.76 -20.33
C TRP A 503 -9.82 17.59 -20.60
N THR A 504 -11.12 17.91 -20.71
CA THR A 504 -12.19 16.93 -20.91
C THR A 504 -13.11 17.38 -22.04
N GLY A 505 -12.83 16.94 -23.26
CA GLY A 505 -13.71 17.12 -24.42
C GLY A 505 -14.69 15.95 -24.57
N ASP A 506 -15.50 15.98 -25.66
CA ASP A 506 -16.56 15.00 -25.89
C ASP A 506 -16.08 13.55 -25.95
N ARG A 507 -14.87 13.29 -26.45
CA ARG A 507 -14.32 11.95 -26.67
C ARG A 507 -12.95 11.72 -26.06
N PHE A 508 -12.27 12.76 -25.68
CA PHE A 508 -10.91 12.68 -25.15
C PHE A 508 -10.79 13.45 -23.85
N SER A 509 -10.16 12.85 -22.87
CA SER A 509 -9.75 13.51 -21.63
C SER A 509 -8.27 13.23 -21.36
N ILE A 510 -7.59 14.22 -20.78
CA ILE A 510 -6.19 14.13 -20.38
C ILE A 510 -5.92 15.02 -19.17
N SER A 511 -5.20 14.48 -18.17
CA SER A 511 -4.84 15.20 -16.95
C SER A 511 -3.35 15.04 -16.61
N PRO A 512 -2.43 15.79 -17.29
CA PRO A 512 -1.04 15.87 -16.92
C PRO A 512 -0.85 16.71 -15.66
N GLN A 513 0.11 16.30 -14.82
CA GLN A 513 0.55 17.06 -13.66
C GLN A 513 2.07 17.00 -13.53
N ALA A 514 2.71 18.17 -13.61
CA ALA A 514 4.15 18.35 -13.38
C ALA A 514 4.40 18.77 -11.93
N TYR A 515 5.48 18.31 -11.34
CA TYR A 515 5.80 18.60 -9.95
C TYR A 515 7.31 18.80 -9.75
N PHE A 516 7.63 19.61 -8.74
CA PHE A 516 8.98 19.78 -8.22
C PHE A 516 8.92 19.80 -6.69
N ARG A 517 9.79 19.05 -6.05
CA ARG A 517 9.88 18.88 -4.62
C ARG A 517 11.32 19.00 -4.16
N GLU A 518 11.60 19.92 -3.24
CA GLU A 518 12.81 19.99 -2.44
C GLU A 518 12.55 19.34 -1.09
N VAL A 519 13.37 18.38 -0.69
CA VAL A 519 13.26 17.72 0.62
C VAL A 519 14.53 18.01 1.40
N ARG A 520 14.38 18.77 2.46
CA ARG A 520 15.43 18.97 3.46
C ARG A 520 15.35 17.89 4.50
N ASP A 521 16.51 17.54 5.01
CA ASP A 521 16.64 16.50 6.04
C ASP A 521 16.04 15.14 5.58
N TYR A 522 16.11 14.82 4.28
CA TYR A 522 15.68 13.52 3.73
C TYR A 522 16.47 12.39 4.41
N ILE A 523 15.80 11.42 5.03
CA ILE A 523 16.44 10.34 5.77
C ILE A 523 16.88 9.24 4.81
N GLN A 524 18.19 9.01 4.72
CA GLN A 524 18.79 7.98 3.88
C GLN A 524 19.97 7.33 4.61
N GLY A 525 20.31 6.09 4.25
CA GLY A 525 21.53 5.46 4.71
C GLY A 525 22.79 6.11 4.11
N VAL A 526 23.73 6.48 4.98
CA VAL A 526 25.08 6.94 4.61
C VAL A 526 26.12 6.00 5.23
N PRO A 527 27.37 5.94 4.75
CA PRO A 527 28.39 5.11 5.37
C PRO A 527 28.55 5.43 6.86
N ALA A 528 28.36 4.44 7.73
CA ALA A 528 28.48 4.63 9.16
C ALA A 528 29.91 4.93 9.59
N THR A 529 30.06 5.88 10.51
CA THR A 529 31.38 6.19 11.11
C THR A 529 31.65 5.41 12.40
N VAL A 530 30.63 4.71 12.93
CA VAL A 530 30.70 3.92 14.17
C VAL A 530 31.49 2.62 13.93
N MET A 531 32.72 2.56 14.41
CA MET A 531 33.61 1.42 14.15
C MET A 531 33.09 0.06 14.62
N PRO A 532 32.48 -0.13 15.82
CA PRO A 532 31.91 -1.41 16.22
C PRO A 532 30.81 -1.88 15.25
N ALA A 533 29.95 -0.97 14.75
CA ALA A 533 28.92 -1.30 13.79
C ALA A 533 29.51 -1.72 12.44
N ASN A 534 30.53 -1.00 11.94
CA ASN A 534 31.22 -1.35 10.69
C ASN A 534 31.91 -2.73 10.76
N MET A 535 32.57 -3.03 11.87
CA MET A 535 33.24 -4.34 12.06
C MET A 535 32.20 -5.46 12.05
N LEU A 536 31.11 -5.31 12.78
CA LEU A 536 30.04 -6.30 12.86
C LEU A 536 29.34 -6.48 11.51
N ALA A 537 28.97 -5.40 10.83
CA ALA A 537 28.35 -5.46 9.50
C ALA A 537 29.25 -6.14 8.47
N THR A 538 30.58 -5.83 8.49
CA THR A 538 31.55 -6.46 7.59
C THR A 538 31.66 -7.97 7.85
N MET A 539 31.61 -8.41 9.11
CA MET A 539 31.60 -9.84 9.46
C MET A 539 30.31 -10.53 8.97
N MET A 540 29.18 -9.84 9.04
CA MET A 540 27.87 -10.42 8.69
C MET A 540 27.61 -10.46 7.18
N SER A 541 28.04 -9.45 6.43
CA SER A 541 27.67 -9.27 5.01
C SER A 541 28.82 -8.93 4.07
N GLY A 542 30.05 -8.83 4.57
CA GLY A 542 31.20 -8.40 3.77
C GLY A 542 31.26 -6.90 3.48
N ASN A 543 30.25 -6.12 3.89
CA ASN A 543 30.15 -4.68 3.68
C ASN A 543 30.07 -3.94 5.02
N GLY A 544 30.60 -2.69 5.05
CA GLY A 544 30.40 -1.80 6.19
C GLY A 544 28.92 -1.44 6.40
N ALA A 545 28.60 -1.02 7.61
CA ALA A 545 27.25 -0.56 7.94
C ALA A 545 26.91 0.77 7.24
N LEU A 546 25.64 0.96 6.98
CA LEU A 546 25.05 2.27 6.76
C LEU A 546 24.43 2.78 8.07
N GLN A 547 24.40 4.09 8.25
CA GLN A 547 23.68 4.77 9.32
C GLN A 547 22.60 5.64 8.70
N PHE A 548 21.41 5.66 9.27
CA PHE A 548 20.43 6.64 8.85
C PHE A 548 20.88 8.04 9.21
N ASP A 549 20.80 8.95 8.25
CA ASP A 549 21.24 10.34 8.42
C ASP A 549 20.37 11.27 7.57
N ASN A 550 20.35 12.54 7.95
CA ASN A 550 19.65 13.58 7.21
C ASN A 550 20.52 14.07 6.04
N VAL A 551 19.95 14.07 4.86
CA VAL A 551 20.57 14.57 3.61
C VAL A 551 19.58 15.46 2.89
N ASP A 552 20.05 16.26 1.94
CA ASP A 552 19.16 17.08 1.11
C ASP A 552 18.89 16.40 -0.24
N ALA A 553 17.64 16.45 -0.68
CA ALA A 553 17.21 15.82 -1.91
C ALA A 553 16.27 16.70 -2.73
N GLU A 554 16.23 16.48 -4.03
CA GLU A 554 15.21 17.02 -4.93
C GLU A 554 14.57 15.90 -5.75
N ILE A 555 13.25 16.01 -5.94
CA ILE A 555 12.46 15.08 -6.72
C ILE A 555 11.55 15.89 -7.66
N TYR A 556 11.56 15.56 -8.95
CA TYR A 556 10.68 16.19 -9.92
C TYR A 556 10.23 15.24 -11.01
N GLY A 557 9.14 15.58 -11.65
CA GLY A 557 8.59 14.72 -12.68
C GLY A 557 7.31 15.20 -13.29
N LEU A 558 6.70 14.29 -14.05
CA LEU A 558 5.43 14.46 -14.71
C LEU A 558 4.66 13.14 -14.64
N ASP A 559 3.40 13.20 -14.27
CA ASP A 559 2.47 12.09 -14.43
C ASP A 559 1.26 12.52 -15.25
N VAL A 560 0.69 11.58 -16.02
CA VAL A 560 -0.45 11.85 -16.88
C VAL A 560 -1.35 10.63 -16.95
N GLY A 561 -2.66 10.85 -16.83
CA GLY A 561 -3.70 9.91 -17.21
C GLY A 561 -4.49 10.45 -18.40
N TRP A 562 -4.94 9.59 -19.29
CA TRP A 562 -5.74 9.98 -20.45
C TRP A 562 -6.71 8.89 -20.87
N ARG A 563 -7.81 9.32 -21.51
CA ARG A 563 -8.83 8.43 -22.08
C ARG A 563 -9.30 8.97 -23.44
N TYR A 564 -9.58 8.06 -24.37
CA TYR A 564 -10.16 8.37 -25.66
C TYR A 564 -11.28 7.39 -26.01
N SER A 565 -12.51 7.88 -26.13
CA SER A 565 -13.67 7.11 -26.59
C SER A 565 -13.67 7.04 -28.10
N LEU A 566 -13.18 5.92 -28.67
CA LEU A 566 -13.18 5.68 -30.11
C LEU A 566 -14.62 5.59 -30.66
N THR A 567 -15.46 4.82 -29.95
CA THR A 567 -16.91 4.67 -30.21
C THR A 567 -17.61 4.51 -28.86
N GLU A 568 -18.92 4.31 -28.85
CA GLU A 568 -19.68 3.97 -27.62
C GLU A 568 -19.24 2.67 -26.97
N ARG A 569 -18.57 1.76 -27.72
CA ARG A 569 -18.13 0.44 -27.25
C ARG A 569 -16.62 0.27 -27.16
N PHE A 570 -15.85 1.07 -27.88
CA PHE A 570 -14.40 0.99 -27.89
C PHE A 570 -13.79 2.22 -27.21
N GLY A 571 -12.94 1.98 -26.23
CA GLY A 571 -12.17 2.98 -25.51
C GLY A 571 -10.67 2.69 -25.56
N LEU A 572 -9.87 3.74 -25.57
CA LEU A 572 -8.44 3.72 -25.29
C LEU A 572 -8.21 4.51 -24.01
N GLU A 573 -7.39 3.98 -23.13
CA GLU A 573 -6.96 4.70 -21.92
C GLU A 573 -5.49 4.43 -21.66
N GLY A 574 -4.87 5.28 -20.88
CA GLY A 574 -3.49 5.06 -20.50
C GLY A 574 -2.99 6.01 -19.45
N SER A 575 -1.83 5.66 -18.91
CA SER A 575 -1.07 6.51 -18.01
C SER A 575 0.40 6.52 -18.41
N ALA A 576 1.10 7.59 -18.06
CA ALA A 576 2.56 7.64 -18.16
C ALA A 576 3.12 8.44 -16.99
N SER A 577 4.32 8.06 -16.52
CA SER A 577 4.96 8.69 -15.37
C SER A 577 6.46 8.75 -15.55
N TYR A 578 7.02 9.91 -15.26
CA TYR A 578 8.45 10.15 -15.20
C TYR A 578 8.81 10.78 -13.87
N THR A 579 9.74 10.17 -13.15
CA THR A 579 10.23 10.65 -11.86
C THR A 579 11.76 10.69 -11.86
N ARG A 580 12.31 11.80 -11.42
CA ARG A 580 13.73 11.97 -11.17
C ARG A 580 13.94 12.41 -9.73
N GLY A 581 14.85 11.75 -9.02
CA GLY A 581 15.22 12.10 -7.66
C GLY A 581 16.73 11.96 -7.46
N ARG A 582 17.33 12.92 -6.77
CA ARG A 582 18.77 12.92 -6.48
C ARG A 582 19.05 13.60 -5.14
N ARG A 583 20.17 13.28 -4.56
CA ARG A 583 20.75 14.05 -3.47
C ARG A 583 21.30 15.37 -4.03
N THR A 584 21.27 16.41 -3.22
CA THR A 584 21.82 17.72 -3.59
C THR A 584 23.15 18.03 -2.90
N ASP A 585 23.46 17.32 -1.82
CA ASP A 585 24.69 17.44 -1.04
C ASP A 585 25.86 16.63 -1.64
N VAL A 586 25.57 15.53 -2.33
CA VAL A 586 26.54 14.69 -3.03
C VAL A 586 26.00 14.24 -4.39
N ALA A 587 26.89 13.76 -5.27
CA ALA A 587 26.51 13.24 -6.58
C ALA A 587 25.98 11.78 -6.47
N ASP A 588 24.75 11.60 -5.94
CA ASP A 588 24.08 10.30 -5.90
C ASP A 588 22.59 10.43 -6.24
N ASN A 589 21.98 9.33 -6.68
CA ASN A 589 20.56 9.22 -6.93
C ASN A 589 19.83 8.70 -5.70
N LEU A 590 18.55 9.01 -5.59
CA LEU A 590 17.70 8.38 -4.57
C LEU A 590 17.43 6.93 -4.91
N TYR A 591 17.28 6.10 -3.89
CA TYR A 591 17.07 4.66 -4.00
C TYR A 591 15.65 4.31 -4.45
N ARG A 592 15.49 3.28 -5.29
CA ARG A 592 14.21 2.75 -5.78
C ARG A 592 13.34 3.78 -6.48
N LEU A 593 13.93 4.58 -7.35
CA LEU A 593 13.14 5.46 -8.21
C LEU A 593 12.59 4.71 -9.42
N PRO A 594 11.27 4.82 -9.70
CA PRO A 594 10.71 4.17 -10.89
C PRO A 594 11.32 4.77 -12.16
N PRO A 595 11.66 3.93 -13.16
CA PRO A 595 12.01 4.43 -14.50
C PRO A 595 10.80 5.11 -15.17
N LEU A 596 11.02 5.81 -16.27
CA LEU A 596 9.93 6.24 -17.15
C LEU A 596 9.06 5.02 -17.47
N ASN A 597 7.76 5.12 -17.21
CA ASN A 597 6.83 4.04 -17.47
C ASN A 597 5.55 4.55 -18.13
N ALA A 598 4.91 3.68 -18.89
CA ALA A 598 3.65 3.97 -19.54
C ALA A 598 2.82 2.70 -19.70
N GLY A 599 1.51 2.85 -19.53
CA GLY A 599 0.50 1.84 -19.85
C GLY A 599 -0.48 2.38 -20.89
N ILE A 600 -0.90 1.52 -21.81
CA ILE A 600 -1.99 1.80 -22.75
C ILE A 600 -2.90 0.57 -22.85
N ALA A 601 -4.19 0.78 -22.72
CA ALA A 601 -5.19 -0.27 -22.85
C ALA A 601 -6.25 0.08 -23.88
N LEU A 602 -6.60 -0.91 -24.71
CA LEU A 602 -7.77 -0.89 -25.58
C LEU A 602 -8.86 -1.74 -24.94
N SER A 603 -10.02 -1.16 -24.74
CA SER A 603 -11.19 -1.84 -24.19
C SER A 603 -12.34 -1.88 -25.17
N PHE A 604 -13.09 -2.98 -25.15
CA PHE A 604 -14.36 -3.15 -25.79
C PHE A 604 -15.41 -3.54 -24.75
N VAL A 605 -16.54 -2.87 -24.74
CA VAL A 605 -17.65 -3.08 -23.80
C VAL A 605 -18.95 -3.26 -24.54
N ASP A 606 -19.65 -4.36 -24.24
CA ASP A 606 -21.02 -4.60 -24.62
C ASP A 606 -21.80 -5.12 -23.40
N THR A 607 -23.10 -5.27 -23.49
CA THR A 607 -23.95 -5.76 -22.39
C THR A 607 -23.54 -7.12 -21.83
N ALA A 608 -23.05 -8.03 -22.67
CA ALA A 608 -22.67 -9.38 -22.30
C ALA A 608 -21.14 -9.57 -22.18
N TRP A 609 -20.34 -8.75 -22.86
CA TRP A 609 -18.91 -8.99 -23.01
C TRP A 609 -18.10 -7.73 -22.73
N SER A 610 -17.00 -7.91 -22.07
CA SER A 610 -15.95 -6.92 -22.03
C SER A 610 -14.60 -7.54 -22.35
N LEU A 611 -13.81 -6.85 -23.19
CA LEU A 611 -12.50 -7.25 -23.63
C LEU A 611 -11.52 -6.13 -23.32
N ARG A 612 -10.34 -6.45 -22.83
CA ARG A 612 -9.25 -5.52 -22.56
C ARG A 612 -7.94 -6.08 -23.09
N GLY A 613 -7.20 -5.29 -23.83
CA GLY A 613 -5.81 -5.57 -24.18
C GLY A 613 -4.94 -4.44 -23.68
N GLU A 614 -3.90 -4.73 -22.94
CA GLU A 614 -3.04 -3.76 -22.29
C GLU A 614 -1.57 -3.98 -22.65
N LEU A 615 -0.85 -2.92 -22.96
CA LEU A 615 0.61 -2.87 -23.08
C LEU A 615 1.15 -2.03 -21.92
N VAL A 616 2.03 -2.59 -21.10
CA VAL A 616 2.75 -1.90 -20.03
C VAL A 616 4.23 -1.91 -20.37
N ALA A 617 4.86 -0.73 -20.35
CA ALA A 617 6.27 -0.56 -20.70
C ALA A 617 7.01 0.26 -19.65
N TYR A 618 8.21 -0.17 -19.33
CA TYR A 618 9.17 0.51 -18.46
C TYR A 618 10.48 0.71 -19.21
N ASP A 619 11.05 1.90 -19.12
CA ASP A 619 12.37 2.19 -19.68
C ASP A 619 13.48 1.56 -18.81
N SER A 620 14.71 1.59 -19.27
CA SER A 620 15.88 1.26 -18.46
C SER A 620 16.04 2.27 -17.31
N GLN A 621 16.55 1.79 -16.17
CA GLN A 621 16.93 2.65 -15.05
C GLN A 621 18.44 2.53 -14.81
N ASP A 622 19.16 3.53 -15.31
CA ASP A 622 20.62 3.62 -15.14
C ASP A 622 21.02 4.55 -13.99
N ARG A 623 20.04 5.24 -13.39
CA ARG A 623 20.23 6.24 -12.34
C ARG A 623 19.99 5.60 -10.98
N ALA A 624 20.86 4.68 -10.63
CA ALA A 624 20.79 3.90 -9.39
C ALA A 624 21.54 4.61 -8.24
N SER A 625 21.14 4.33 -6.99
CA SER A 625 21.80 4.83 -5.79
C SER A 625 23.10 4.06 -5.53
N ALA A 626 24.24 4.75 -5.51
CA ALA A 626 25.54 4.14 -5.22
C ALA A 626 25.67 3.73 -3.75
N TYR A 627 25.12 4.51 -2.81
CA TYR A 627 25.17 4.20 -1.38
C TYR A 627 24.40 2.94 -1.02
N ASN A 628 23.28 2.68 -1.69
CA ASN A 628 22.49 1.46 -1.51
C ASN A 628 23.05 0.28 -2.32
N GLY A 629 24.07 0.48 -3.17
CA GLY A 629 24.57 -0.55 -4.06
C GLY A 629 23.53 -0.99 -5.10
N GLU A 630 22.63 -0.07 -5.47
CA GLU A 630 21.55 -0.36 -6.40
C GLU A 630 22.09 -0.64 -7.79
N GLN A 631 21.52 -1.66 -8.44
CA GLN A 631 21.90 -2.07 -9.78
C GLN A 631 20.97 -1.45 -10.83
N ALA A 632 21.55 -1.01 -11.94
CA ALA A 632 20.79 -0.61 -13.12
C ALA A 632 19.97 -1.78 -13.66
N THR A 633 18.82 -1.48 -14.27
CA THR A 633 17.94 -2.49 -14.87
C THR A 633 17.61 -2.14 -16.32
N PRO A 634 17.52 -3.15 -17.21
CA PRO A 634 17.07 -2.94 -18.58
C PRO A 634 15.57 -2.60 -18.62
N GLY A 635 15.16 -1.90 -19.67
CA GLY A 635 13.74 -1.67 -19.94
C GLY A 635 13.03 -2.94 -20.42
N TYR A 636 11.71 -2.95 -20.23
CA TYR A 636 10.87 -4.07 -20.66
C TYR A 636 9.47 -3.60 -21.06
N ALA A 637 8.76 -4.47 -21.76
CA ALA A 637 7.35 -4.31 -22.05
C ALA A 637 6.64 -5.66 -21.95
N VAL A 638 5.43 -5.66 -21.37
CA VAL A 638 4.56 -6.83 -21.26
C VAL A 638 3.18 -6.52 -21.82
N VAL A 639 2.52 -7.53 -22.34
CA VAL A 639 1.15 -7.45 -22.87
C VAL A 639 0.25 -8.31 -22.00
N ASN A 640 -0.86 -7.72 -21.57
CA ASN A 640 -1.92 -8.41 -20.84
C ASN A 640 -3.20 -8.43 -21.70
N ALA A 641 -4.05 -9.43 -21.50
CA ALA A 641 -5.33 -9.55 -22.17
C ALA A 641 -6.39 -10.08 -21.20
N GLY A 642 -7.55 -9.46 -21.18
CA GLY A 642 -8.66 -9.83 -20.31
C GLY A 642 -9.96 -9.96 -21.09
N LEU A 643 -10.82 -10.87 -20.64
CA LEU A 643 -12.17 -11.09 -21.13
C LEU A 643 -13.10 -11.31 -19.94
N SER A 644 -14.17 -10.53 -19.85
CA SER A 644 -15.26 -10.79 -18.91
C SER A 644 -16.56 -11.09 -19.67
N TRP A 645 -17.28 -12.10 -19.23
CA TRP A 645 -18.56 -12.50 -19.78
C TRP A 645 -19.65 -12.50 -18.71
N ASN A 646 -20.63 -11.62 -18.86
CA ASN A 646 -21.85 -11.63 -18.07
C ASN A 646 -22.79 -12.73 -18.61
N ALA A 647 -22.60 -13.97 -18.14
CA ALA A 647 -23.40 -15.13 -18.54
C ALA A 647 -24.88 -14.97 -18.15
N SER A 648 -25.18 -14.21 -17.10
CA SER A 648 -26.50 -13.74 -16.68
C SER A 648 -26.37 -12.43 -15.90
N ARG A 649 -27.50 -11.89 -15.43
CA ARG A 649 -27.49 -10.71 -14.53
C ARG A 649 -26.79 -10.99 -13.18
N SER A 650 -26.66 -12.27 -12.81
CA SER A 650 -26.10 -12.70 -11.53
C SER A 650 -24.77 -13.45 -11.65
N VAL A 651 -24.29 -13.75 -12.85
CA VAL A 651 -23.10 -14.58 -13.07
C VAL A 651 -22.17 -13.91 -14.05
N ARG A 652 -20.96 -13.62 -13.60
CA ARG A 652 -19.84 -13.17 -14.43
C ARG A 652 -18.72 -14.21 -14.43
N ILE A 653 -18.14 -14.44 -15.59
CA ILE A 653 -16.98 -15.31 -15.81
C ILE A 653 -15.88 -14.45 -16.40
N ASP A 654 -14.69 -14.54 -15.82
CA ASP A 654 -13.53 -13.75 -16.18
C ASP A 654 -12.39 -14.67 -16.63
N LEU A 655 -11.67 -14.26 -17.68
CA LEU A 655 -10.44 -14.88 -18.16
C LEU A 655 -9.40 -13.79 -18.30
N GLU A 656 -8.19 -14.01 -17.80
CA GLU A 656 -7.06 -13.12 -17.97
C GLU A 656 -5.79 -13.87 -18.37
N ALA A 657 -4.98 -13.24 -19.20
CA ALA A 657 -3.63 -13.66 -19.52
C ALA A 657 -2.68 -12.49 -19.21
N SER A 658 -1.97 -12.56 -18.11
CA SER A 658 -0.90 -11.61 -17.76
C SER A 658 0.42 -12.08 -18.36
N ASN A 659 1.27 -11.11 -18.79
CA ASN A 659 2.51 -11.41 -19.51
C ASN A 659 2.32 -12.44 -20.65
N LEU A 660 1.37 -12.17 -21.54
CA LEU A 660 0.87 -13.08 -22.58
C LEU A 660 1.99 -13.75 -23.39
N PHE A 661 3.09 -13.06 -23.64
CA PHE A 661 4.21 -13.55 -24.44
C PHE A 661 5.35 -14.15 -23.62
N ASP A 662 5.13 -14.41 -22.34
CA ASP A 662 6.12 -15.00 -21.41
C ASP A 662 7.46 -14.25 -21.41
N ARG A 663 7.41 -12.93 -21.40
CA ARG A 663 8.59 -12.08 -21.42
C ARG A 663 9.34 -12.15 -20.08
N GLY A 664 10.62 -12.52 -20.10
CA GLY A 664 11.50 -12.39 -18.94
C GLY A 664 11.85 -10.92 -18.70
N TYR A 665 11.63 -10.45 -17.48
CA TYR A 665 11.95 -9.07 -17.08
C TYR A 665 12.25 -8.97 -15.59
N GLN A 666 13.00 -7.94 -15.22
CA GLN A 666 13.27 -7.55 -13.85
C GLN A 666 12.76 -6.14 -13.62
N ASP A 667 11.74 -5.99 -12.77
CA ASP A 667 11.23 -4.66 -12.40
C ASP A 667 12.27 -3.96 -11.52
N HIS A 668 12.55 -2.69 -11.80
CA HIS A 668 13.53 -1.92 -11.02
C HIS A 668 13.14 -1.81 -9.54
N LEU A 669 11.85 -1.79 -9.24
CA LEU A 669 11.31 -1.71 -7.89
C LEU A 669 11.17 -3.06 -7.18
N ALA A 670 11.51 -4.18 -7.85
CA ALA A 670 11.58 -5.49 -7.21
C ALA A 670 12.83 -5.58 -6.32
N GLY A 671 12.71 -6.32 -5.23
CA GLY A 671 13.82 -6.62 -4.33
C GLY A 671 14.85 -7.56 -4.96
N VAL A 672 15.98 -7.73 -4.29
CA VAL A 672 17.08 -8.62 -4.69
C VAL A 672 16.97 -9.93 -3.92
N ASN A 673 17.09 -11.07 -4.62
CA ASN A 673 17.02 -12.39 -3.99
C ASN A 673 18.10 -12.57 -2.91
N ARG A 674 17.71 -13.05 -1.74
CA ARG A 674 18.58 -13.31 -0.60
C ARG A 674 18.67 -14.78 -0.21
N VAL A 675 17.90 -15.60 -0.90
CA VAL A 675 17.84 -17.03 -0.66
C VAL A 675 18.94 -17.72 -1.45
N SER A 676 19.68 -18.61 -0.81
CA SER A 676 20.70 -19.42 -1.45
C SER A 676 20.12 -20.75 -1.94
N ASN A 677 20.82 -21.37 -2.88
CA ASN A 677 20.45 -22.70 -3.43
C ASN A 677 19.07 -22.75 -4.08
N THR A 678 18.71 -21.68 -4.82
CA THR A 678 17.49 -21.58 -5.61
C THR A 678 17.82 -21.27 -7.07
N ASP A 679 16.82 -21.37 -7.97
CA ASP A 679 17.01 -21.11 -9.41
C ASP A 679 17.47 -19.68 -9.68
N VAL A 680 16.96 -18.70 -8.88
CA VAL A 680 17.40 -17.31 -8.98
C VAL A 680 18.63 -17.10 -8.08
N PRO A 681 19.77 -16.71 -8.60
CA PRO A 681 21.00 -16.52 -7.81
C PRO A 681 20.84 -15.49 -6.70
N THR A 682 21.48 -15.73 -5.55
CA THR A 682 21.56 -14.73 -4.48
C THR A 682 22.25 -13.46 -4.98
N GLY A 683 21.67 -12.31 -4.70
CA GLY A 683 22.15 -11.00 -5.16
C GLY A 683 21.59 -10.59 -6.53
N GLU A 684 20.85 -11.44 -7.22
CA GLU A 684 20.13 -11.12 -8.44
C GLU A 684 18.76 -10.50 -8.10
N ARG A 685 18.35 -9.49 -8.86
CA ARG A 685 17.02 -8.89 -8.73
C ARG A 685 15.94 -9.92 -9.07
N LEU A 686 14.85 -9.95 -8.32
CA LEU A 686 13.73 -10.85 -8.55
C LEU A 686 13.14 -10.63 -9.95
N TRP A 687 12.86 -11.73 -10.64
CA TRP A 687 12.20 -11.71 -11.95
C TRP A 687 10.69 -11.51 -11.79
N GLY A 688 10.09 -10.85 -12.76
CA GLY A 688 8.62 -10.76 -12.85
C GLY A 688 8.01 -12.12 -13.17
N ALA A 689 6.74 -12.29 -12.81
CA ALA A 689 5.98 -13.49 -13.11
C ALA A 689 6.04 -13.84 -14.61
N GLY A 690 6.19 -15.11 -14.93
CA GLY A 690 6.00 -15.67 -16.27
C GLY A 690 4.55 -15.47 -16.73
N ARG A 691 4.22 -15.94 -17.92
CA ARG A 691 2.85 -15.94 -18.40
C ARG A 691 1.94 -16.60 -17.36
N THR A 692 0.87 -15.90 -17.00
CA THR A 692 -0.11 -16.38 -16.03
C THR A 692 -1.50 -16.34 -16.66
N LEU A 693 -2.19 -17.48 -16.66
CA LEU A 693 -3.56 -17.60 -17.11
C LEU A 693 -4.48 -17.71 -15.91
N THR A 694 -5.42 -16.77 -15.78
CA THR A 694 -6.37 -16.74 -14.67
C THR A 694 -7.78 -16.96 -15.18
N VAL A 695 -8.55 -17.80 -14.50
CA VAL A 695 -9.99 -17.95 -14.67
C VAL A 695 -10.69 -17.56 -13.38
N GLY A 696 -11.77 -16.81 -13.50
CA GLY A 696 -12.58 -16.39 -12.37
C GLY A 696 -14.08 -16.56 -12.65
N ALA A 697 -14.84 -16.70 -11.57
CA ALA A 697 -16.30 -16.65 -11.60
C ALA A 697 -16.79 -15.87 -10.39
N VAL A 698 -17.78 -15.01 -10.62
CA VAL A 698 -18.45 -14.23 -9.57
C VAL A 698 -19.96 -14.40 -9.72
N VAL A 699 -20.62 -14.73 -8.61
CA VAL A 699 -22.07 -14.83 -8.52
C VAL A 699 -22.58 -13.77 -7.56
N THR A 700 -23.51 -12.95 -7.99
CA THR A 700 -24.23 -11.95 -7.16
C THR A 700 -25.69 -12.31 -7.02
N PHE A 701 -26.26 -12.11 -5.85
CA PHE A 701 -27.66 -12.49 -5.54
C PHE A 701 -28.33 -11.52 -4.59
#